data_42d7b6707d4e76aed2ec3e077dce2a29
#
_entry.id   42d7b6707d4e76aed2ec3e077dce2a29
#
_cell.length_a   1.000
_cell.length_b   1.000
_cell.length_c   1.000
_cell.angle_alpha   90.00
_cell.angle_beta   90.00
_cell.angle_gamma   90.00
#
_symmetry.space_group_name_H-M   'P 1'
#
loop_
_entity.id
_entity.type
_entity.pdbx_description
1 polymer ?
#
loop_
_entity_poly.entity_id
_entity_poly.type
_entity_poly.pdbx_seq_one_letter_code
_entity_poly.pdbx_strand_id
1 'polypeptide(L)'
;MRKTLLTLIAAVGSLFTQAQWISQNVPMTYDGYMFDMETVDANTCWGALWNGVATSQYTSDFAKTIDGGNTWTTGTIPVASGWVISNIWPLNADTCFVMMCNINAGGGMIYKTVDGGTTWTQNSTAGMYSQGTSFGNVIYFSDSQNGFTMGDPVGAGANKRYELYTTNDGGANWTAVPVANIPALTNAGEYGITNLFSAVGSNIWFATTYGDVLHSSDNGLTWTKSASGLPAYTANGNRQDISDIAFSDANNGIITQVNATTYIVKQTTDGGATWNTITPTGNFYPTEIEAVGGSNIYVSGGSNATYGFGSSYSTDLGLTWTALDTNFSHTTFDFLNSSTGYGAEYIAAGSPGGAWKFSGTLSNNPLNDDCAGAININTQFGQAPGTLTSSGPYDNTNATTGPQDPTTGFVCFGEPDGNGGAPSLDNTLWFTFTGDGNTYFIEAPNTCAGVTDPIDDGDTQIAIYTGTCGNLTPVACNEDGPNATTTYYPAGLNFTTTPGTVYYMIVDGFSLQGTVSTGQFCVQVTNQSVIACGDTAINSGLTVLNKPVICYDSTLTITVSGIKAPTVGTTKGFSIMVSNADISGNNDPMSTGAVVGGTGTISVGSNGIFQTNLTNNATNPFGAGVFYITPVVYGNATGTGNITALTLDPNCTYTGASVMVEFLAQGVICPTGIKELNGASFAVTGVYPVPVKNTLNIAVESAKTSTMTITISDVLGRNIVSSTQSVNNGSNTLTLDTQNLSSGVYTLTVNNEKQQSTVKFVKQ
;
A
#
# COMPACT_ATOMS: atom_id res chain seq x y z
N MET A 1 -3.17 -59.81 -42.92
CA MET A 1 -3.76 -58.45 -42.71
C MET A 1 -3.41 -58.02 -41.27
N ARG A 2 -2.35 -57.30 -41.12
CA ARG A 2 -1.90 -56.77 -39.82
C ARG A 2 -2.60 -55.42 -39.56
N LYS A 3 -3.36 -55.34 -38.48
CA LYS A 3 -3.91 -54.08 -38.00
C LYS A 3 -2.84 -53.38 -37.18
N THR A 4 -2.33 -52.27 -37.65
CA THR A 4 -1.43 -51.42 -36.91
C THR A 4 -2.30 -50.51 -36.00
N LEU A 5 -2.14 -50.66 -34.69
CA LEU A 5 -2.77 -49.82 -33.68
C LEU A 5 -1.90 -48.56 -33.54
N LEU A 6 -2.43 -47.41 -33.94
CA LEU A 6 -1.79 -46.12 -33.72
C LEU A 6 -2.10 -45.66 -32.29
N THR A 7 -1.14 -45.75 -31.39
CA THR A 7 -1.22 -45.22 -30.05
C THR A 7 -0.91 -43.73 -30.12
N LEU A 8 -1.93 -42.91 -29.93
CA LEU A 8 -1.79 -41.48 -29.77
C LEU A 8 -1.22 -41.20 -28.37
N ILE A 9 0.05 -40.93 -28.27
CA ILE A 9 0.69 -40.42 -27.07
C ILE A 9 0.32 -38.94 -27.03
N ALA A 10 -0.63 -38.59 -26.16
CA ALA A 10 -0.84 -37.20 -25.72
C ALA A 10 0.43 -36.78 -24.96
N ALA A 11 1.28 -36.02 -25.60
CA ALA A 11 2.33 -35.30 -24.92
C ALA A 11 1.64 -34.24 -24.05
N VAL A 12 1.50 -34.55 -22.77
CA VAL A 12 1.33 -33.53 -21.77
C VAL A 12 2.64 -32.77 -21.78
N GLY A 13 2.65 -31.63 -22.45
CA GLY A 13 3.72 -30.66 -22.33
C GLY A 13 3.74 -30.18 -20.86
N SER A 14 4.60 -30.80 -20.04
CA SER A 14 5.08 -30.15 -18.87
C SER A 14 5.71 -28.84 -19.36
N LEU A 15 5.11 -27.72 -19.02
CA LEU A 15 5.78 -26.43 -19.04
C LEU A 15 6.99 -26.59 -18.12
N PHE A 16 8.13 -26.96 -18.68
CA PHE A 16 9.40 -26.75 -18.01
C PHE A 16 9.51 -25.24 -17.91
N THR A 17 9.25 -24.69 -16.72
CA THR A 17 9.78 -23.38 -16.35
C THR A 17 11.28 -23.51 -16.59
N GLN A 18 11.79 -22.83 -17.60
CA GLN A 18 13.24 -22.70 -17.82
C GLN A 18 13.77 -22.17 -16.50
N ALA A 19 14.82 -22.78 -15.95
CA ALA A 19 15.47 -22.26 -14.77
C ALA A 19 15.87 -20.81 -15.07
N GLN A 20 15.27 -19.86 -14.35
CA GLN A 20 15.51 -18.43 -14.59
C GLN A 20 16.93 -18.02 -14.16
N TRP A 21 17.65 -18.90 -13.47
CA TRP A 21 19.02 -18.72 -13.03
C TRP A 21 19.96 -19.71 -13.74
N ILE A 22 21.03 -19.21 -14.32
CA ILE A 22 22.09 -19.99 -14.95
C ILE A 22 23.34 -19.93 -14.07
N SER A 23 23.79 -21.07 -13.56
CA SER A 23 25.00 -21.15 -12.73
C SER A 23 26.26 -20.75 -13.53
N GLN A 24 27.10 -19.93 -12.91
CA GLN A 24 28.29 -19.37 -13.44
C GLN A 24 29.48 -19.75 -12.54
N ASN A 25 30.62 -20.07 -13.13
CA ASN A 25 31.78 -20.54 -12.38
C ASN A 25 32.71 -19.40 -12.00
N VAL A 26 32.79 -19.09 -10.69
CA VAL A 26 33.77 -18.16 -10.11
C VAL A 26 34.96 -18.97 -9.57
N PRO A 27 36.22 -18.74 -10.04
CA PRO A 27 37.36 -19.58 -9.67
C PRO A 27 37.90 -19.25 -8.28
N MET A 28 37.10 -19.47 -7.23
CA MET A 28 37.49 -19.28 -5.84
C MET A 28 38.41 -20.41 -5.37
N THR A 29 39.47 -20.05 -4.63
CA THR A 29 40.46 -21.00 -4.09
C THR A 29 40.16 -21.42 -2.64
N TYR A 30 39.12 -20.88 -2.04
CA TYR A 30 38.67 -21.18 -0.70
C TYR A 30 37.12 -21.26 -0.68
N ASP A 31 36.57 -21.89 0.34
CA ASP A 31 35.13 -21.93 0.57
C ASP A 31 34.61 -20.51 0.83
N GLY A 32 33.61 -20.05 0.09
CA GLY A 32 33.14 -18.67 0.23
C GLY A 32 32.06 -18.29 -0.77
N TYR A 33 31.78 -16.98 -0.82
CA TYR A 33 30.79 -16.37 -1.71
C TYR A 33 31.11 -14.89 -1.97
N MET A 34 30.42 -14.27 -2.91
CA MET A 34 30.37 -12.81 -3.01
C MET A 34 29.32 -12.28 -2.02
N PHE A 35 29.71 -11.32 -1.19
CA PHE A 35 28.83 -10.69 -0.21
C PHE A 35 28.32 -9.32 -0.66
N ASP A 36 28.91 -8.81 -1.74
CA ASP A 36 28.60 -7.53 -2.36
C ASP A 36 28.84 -7.67 -3.86
N MET A 37 27.94 -7.18 -4.68
CA MET A 37 27.94 -7.38 -6.13
C MET A 37 27.29 -6.20 -6.81
N GLU A 38 27.88 -5.75 -7.94
CA GLU A 38 27.41 -4.62 -8.72
C GLU A 38 27.46 -4.91 -10.22
N THR A 39 26.34 -4.79 -10.89
CA THR A 39 26.15 -5.02 -12.33
C THR A 39 26.19 -3.69 -13.09
N VAL A 40 27.24 -3.48 -13.85
CA VAL A 40 27.45 -2.22 -14.58
C VAL A 40 26.68 -2.17 -15.91
N ASP A 41 26.67 -3.29 -16.61
CA ASP A 41 25.98 -3.49 -17.88
C ASP A 41 25.68 -4.98 -18.10
N ALA A 42 25.07 -5.35 -19.25
CA ALA A 42 24.69 -6.74 -19.54
C ALA A 42 25.87 -7.74 -19.56
N ASN A 43 27.11 -7.25 -19.67
CA ASN A 43 28.31 -8.08 -19.73
C ASN A 43 29.20 -7.94 -18.51
N THR A 44 29.09 -6.83 -17.79
CA THR A 44 30.07 -6.46 -16.73
C THR A 44 29.42 -6.52 -15.36
N CYS A 45 29.97 -7.35 -14.49
CA CYS A 45 29.64 -7.41 -13.08
C CYS A 45 30.91 -7.58 -12.24
N TRP A 46 30.95 -6.93 -11.08
CA TRP A 46 32.03 -7.05 -10.10
C TRP A 46 31.46 -7.55 -8.78
N GLY A 47 32.28 -8.24 -7.96
CA GLY A 47 31.82 -8.64 -6.62
C GLY A 47 33.02 -8.72 -5.64
N ALA A 48 32.71 -8.44 -4.38
CA ALA A 48 33.64 -8.58 -3.27
C ALA A 48 33.51 -9.97 -2.61
N LEU A 49 34.64 -10.63 -2.33
CA LEU A 49 34.65 -12.02 -1.87
C LEU A 49 34.74 -12.13 -0.34
N TRP A 50 34.02 -13.11 0.18
CA TRP A 50 34.02 -13.50 1.59
C TRP A 50 34.57 -14.93 1.72
N ASN A 51 35.46 -15.16 2.71
CA ASN A 51 36.12 -16.45 2.95
C ASN A 51 35.45 -17.16 4.14
N GLY A 52 34.72 -18.24 3.88
CA GLY A 52 33.98 -18.99 4.86
C GLY A 52 34.80 -19.81 5.86
N VAL A 53 36.08 -20.02 5.62
CA VAL A 53 36.97 -20.86 6.47
C VAL A 53 38.01 -20.07 7.24
N ALA A 54 38.26 -18.80 6.90
CA ALA A 54 39.21 -17.97 7.59
C ALA A 54 38.71 -17.50 8.96
N THR A 55 39.62 -17.23 9.89
CA THR A 55 39.32 -16.59 11.18
C THR A 55 38.89 -15.13 10.99
N SER A 56 39.33 -14.49 9.91
CA SER A 56 38.80 -13.23 9.39
C SER A 56 38.12 -13.56 8.08
N GLN A 57 36.83 -13.43 8.05
CA GLN A 57 35.96 -13.87 6.96
C GLN A 57 35.94 -12.90 5.79
N TYR A 58 36.09 -11.59 6.03
CA TYR A 58 36.24 -10.59 4.97
C TYR A 58 37.65 -10.65 4.38
N THR A 59 37.75 -10.43 3.08
CA THR A 59 39.03 -10.51 2.32
C THR A 59 39.32 -9.20 1.57
N SER A 60 40.47 -9.10 0.95
CA SER A 60 40.78 -8.07 -0.04
C SER A 60 40.64 -8.59 -1.48
N ASP A 61 39.90 -9.70 -1.64
CA ASP A 61 39.73 -10.35 -2.94
C ASP A 61 38.42 -9.87 -3.61
N PHE A 62 38.45 -9.80 -4.92
CA PHE A 62 37.32 -9.47 -5.76
C PHE A 62 37.15 -10.48 -6.89
N ALA A 63 35.95 -10.56 -7.44
CA ALA A 63 35.64 -11.28 -8.67
C ALA A 63 35.11 -10.33 -9.74
N LYS A 64 35.23 -10.67 -11.01
CA LYS A 64 34.78 -9.86 -12.12
C LYS A 64 34.47 -10.70 -13.35
N THR A 65 33.39 -10.34 -14.06
CA THR A 65 33.10 -10.77 -15.43
C THR A 65 33.00 -9.56 -16.35
N ILE A 66 33.33 -9.74 -17.64
CA ILE A 66 33.14 -8.72 -18.69
C ILE A 66 32.56 -9.34 -19.98
N ASP A 67 32.04 -10.56 -19.88
CA ASP A 67 31.49 -11.30 -21.02
C ASP A 67 30.09 -11.92 -20.69
N GLY A 68 29.40 -11.29 -19.79
CA GLY A 68 28.07 -11.73 -19.39
C GLY A 68 28.05 -12.97 -18.50
N GLY A 69 29.11 -13.17 -17.69
CA GLY A 69 29.23 -14.29 -16.78
C GLY A 69 29.76 -15.56 -17.43
N ASN A 70 30.09 -15.58 -18.75
CA ASN A 70 30.66 -16.76 -19.37
C ASN A 70 32.02 -17.10 -18.78
N THR A 71 32.82 -16.09 -18.42
CA THR A 71 34.04 -16.25 -17.63
C THR A 71 34.08 -15.24 -16.47
N TRP A 72 34.53 -15.72 -15.33
CA TRP A 72 34.84 -14.92 -14.16
C TRP A 72 36.35 -14.98 -13.89
N THR A 73 36.88 -13.87 -13.45
CA THR A 73 38.28 -13.77 -12.97
C THR A 73 38.28 -13.29 -11.52
N THR A 74 39.22 -13.74 -10.72
CA THR A 74 39.42 -13.27 -9.35
C THR A 74 40.74 -12.54 -9.24
N GLY A 75 40.82 -11.56 -8.35
CA GLY A 75 42.02 -10.80 -8.04
C GLY A 75 42.07 -10.39 -6.57
N THR A 76 43.25 -9.93 -6.13
CA THR A 76 43.49 -9.49 -4.75
C THR A 76 44.01 -8.06 -4.76
N ILE A 77 43.41 -7.15 -3.98
CA ILE A 77 43.92 -5.81 -3.77
C ILE A 77 45.16 -5.89 -2.88
N PRO A 78 46.32 -5.34 -3.30
CA PRO A 78 47.59 -5.50 -2.58
C PRO A 78 47.66 -4.55 -1.36
N VAL A 79 47.03 -4.93 -0.26
CA VAL A 79 46.99 -4.18 0.99
C VAL A 79 47.68 -4.92 2.14
N ALA A 80 47.97 -4.21 3.22
CA ALA A 80 48.53 -4.83 4.41
C ALA A 80 47.49 -5.76 5.09
N SER A 81 47.99 -6.75 5.85
CA SER A 81 47.13 -7.68 6.60
C SER A 81 46.15 -6.94 7.52
N GLY A 82 44.90 -7.39 7.56
CA GLY A 82 43.81 -6.80 8.35
C GLY A 82 42.96 -5.78 7.59
N TRP A 83 43.38 -5.37 6.38
CA TRP A 83 42.57 -4.58 5.48
C TRP A 83 41.72 -5.48 4.59
N VAL A 84 40.46 -5.21 4.54
CA VAL A 84 39.46 -6.01 3.84
C VAL A 84 38.51 -5.11 3.06
N ILE A 85 37.87 -5.61 2.02
CA ILE A 85 36.81 -4.90 1.30
C ILE A 85 35.56 -4.86 2.20
N SER A 86 34.95 -3.70 2.35
CA SER A 86 33.66 -3.53 3.00
C SER A 86 32.55 -3.26 1.99
N ASN A 87 32.89 -2.68 0.83
CA ASN A 87 31.91 -2.44 -0.26
C ASN A 87 32.67 -2.19 -1.56
N ILE A 88 32.12 -2.61 -2.71
CA ILE A 88 32.66 -2.46 -4.05
C ILE A 88 31.70 -1.64 -4.92
N TRP A 89 32.24 -0.68 -5.71
CA TRP A 89 31.44 0.16 -6.62
C TRP A 89 32.17 0.37 -7.96
N PRO A 90 31.84 -0.41 -8.99
CA PRO A 90 32.39 -0.23 -10.33
C PRO A 90 31.63 0.88 -11.08
N LEU A 91 32.35 1.65 -11.90
CA LEU A 91 31.76 2.59 -12.88
C LEU A 91 31.68 1.99 -14.28
N ASN A 92 32.57 1.04 -14.58
CA ASN A 92 32.61 0.32 -15.87
C ASN A 92 33.56 -0.87 -15.75
N ALA A 93 33.85 -1.56 -16.89
CA ALA A 93 34.72 -2.71 -16.91
C ALA A 93 36.16 -2.42 -16.45
N ASP A 94 36.65 -1.19 -16.54
CA ASP A 94 38.01 -0.82 -16.23
C ASP A 94 38.16 -0.05 -14.91
N THR A 95 37.13 0.73 -14.55
CA THR A 95 37.17 1.61 -13.38
C THR A 95 36.23 1.08 -12.28
N CYS A 96 36.85 0.82 -11.12
CA CYS A 96 36.16 0.37 -9.93
C CYS A 96 36.72 1.04 -8.68
N PHE A 97 35.87 1.38 -7.74
CA PHE A 97 36.22 1.84 -6.41
C PHE A 97 35.91 0.75 -5.39
N VAL A 98 36.67 0.69 -4.30
CA VAL A 98 36.37 -0.13 -3.15
C VAL A 98 36.54 0.69 -1.87
N MET A 99 35.61 0.54 -0.95
CA MET A 99 35.79 0.92 0.44
C MET A 99 36.52 -0.25 1.14
N MET A 100 37.53 0.07 1.87
CA MET A 100 38.24 -0.88 2.70
C MET A 100 38.25 -0.47 4.16
N CYS A 101 38.08 -1.41 5.05
CA CYS A 101 38.20 -1.21 6.48
C CYS A 101 39.31 -2.10 7.10
N ASN A 102 39.87 -1.67 8.22
CA ASN A 102 40.81 -2.49 8.98
C ASN A 102 40.10 -3.14 10.16
N ILE A 103 39.84 -4.43 10.07
CA ILE A 103 39.12 -5.19 11.09
C ILE A 103 39.87 -5.36 12.43
N ASN A 104 41.19 -5.09 12.46
CA ASN A 104 42.01 -5.22 13.67
C ASN A 104 42.25 -3.88 14.37
N ALA A 105 42.32 -2.77 13.62
CA ALA A 105 42.76 -1.48 14.13
C ALA A 105 41.77 -0.35 13.92
N GLY A 106 40.68 -0.60 13.21
CA GLY A 106 39.76 0.45 12.72
C GLY A 106 40.39 1.22 11.54
N GLY A 107 39.64 2.23 11.08
CA GLY A 107 40.04 3.05 9.94
C GLY A 107 39.34 2.63 8.64
N GLY A 108 39.51 3.44 7.60
CA GLY A 108 38.97 3.18 6.27
C GLY A 108 39.92 3.74 5.20
N MET A 109 39.89 3.14 4.04
CA MET A 109 40.62 3.60 2.87
C MET A 109 39.81 3.33 1.61
N ILE A 110 39.93 4.22 0.64
CA ILE A 110 39.35 4.02 -0.68
C ILE A 110 40.49 3.59 -1.61
N TYR A 111 40.29 2.52 -2.36
CA TYR A 111 41.13 2.12 -3.46
C TYR A 111 40.39 2.26 -4.78
N LYS A 112 41.13 2.58 -5.84
CA LYS A 112 40.61 2.73 -7.19
C LYS A 112 41.50 1.96 -8.18
N THR A 113 40.84 1.27 -9.09
CA THR A 113 41.49 0.76 -10.33
C THR A 113 40.94 1.53 -11.53
N VAL A 114 41.75 1.61 -12.61
CA VAL A 114 41.34 2.15 -13.92
C VAL A 114 41.80 1.24 -15.06
N ASP A 115 42.23 0.03 -14.73
CA ASP A 115 42.80 -0.98 -15.67
C ASP A 115 42.17 -2.37 -15.43
N GLY A 116 40.94 -2.38 -14.99
CA GLY A 116 40.17 -3.62 -14.80
C GLY A 116 40.61 -4.45 -13.61
N GLY A 117 41.16 -3.85 -12.57
CA GLY A 117 41.64 -4.55 -11.37
C GLY A 117 43.06 -5.08 -11.45
N THR A 118 43.83 -4.79 -12.53
CA THR A 118 45.22 -5.18 -12.66
C THR A 118 46.11 -4.43 -11.68
N THR A 119 45.88 -3.12 -11.54
CA THR A 119 46.53 -2.29 -10.52
C THR A 119 45.51 -1.52 -9.69
N TRP A 120 45.81 -1.32 -8.42
CA TRP A 120 44.99 -0.58 -7.47
C TRP A 120 45.82 0.51 -6.80
N THR A 121 45.23 1.70 -6.72
CA THR A 121 45.87 2.85 -6.07
C THR A 121 44.97 3.38 -4.96
N GLN A 122 45.56 3.79 -3.83
CA GLN A 122 44.82 4.45 -2.77
C GLN A 122 44.31 5.78 -3.27
N ASN A 123 43.03 6.02 -3.09
CA ASN A 123 42.27 7.18 -3.61
C ASN A 123 41.59 7.99 -2.48
N SER A 124 41.97 7.76 -1.21
CA SER A 124 41.48 8.53 -0.06
C SER A 124 42.17 9.89 0.01
N THR A 125 41.44 10.94 0.32
CA THR A 125 42.03 12.21 0.75
C THR A 125 42.68 12.06 2.14
N ALA A 126 43.81 12.71 2.33
CA ALA A 126 44.55 12.62 3.60
C ALA A 126 43.68 13.02 4.80
N GLY A 127 43.64 12.20 5.83
CA GLY A 127 42.87 12.42 7.06
C GLY A 127 41.48 11.76 7.08
N MET A 128 41.01 11.22 5.93
CA MET A 128 39.76 10.43 5.92
C MET A 128 39.92 9.16 6.76
N TYR A 129 38.89 8.81 7.53
CA TYR A 129 38.82 7.57 8.30
C TYR A 129 40.09 7.28 9.15
N SER A 130 40.70 8.36 9.69
CA SER A 130 42.00 8.25 10.40
C SER A 130 41.87 8.14 11.92
N GLN A 131 40.66 8.24 12.46
CA GLN A 131 40.43 8.09 13.90
C GLN A 131 40.41 6.61 14.29
N GLY A 132 40.87 6.26 15.49
CA GLY A 132 40.86 4.88 15.98
C GLY A 132 39.51 4.21 16.11
N THR A 133 38.42 4.98 16.01
CA THR A 133 37.03 4.50 15.96
C THR A 133 36.40 4.59 14.58
N SER A 134 37.16 5.07 13.59
CA SER A 134 36.69 5.09 12.21
C SER A 134 36.55 3.65 11.66
N PHE A 135 35.54 3.44 10.82
CA PHE A 135 35.35 2.19 10.11
C PHE A 135 34.59 2.51 8.80
N GLY A 136 35.23 2.29 7.64
CA GLY A 136 34.60 2.57 6.35
C GLY A 136 33.62 1.47 5.97
N ASN A 137 32.36 1.81 5.71
CA ASN A 137 31.27 0.86 5.46
C ASN A 137 30.80 0.84 4.01
N VAL A 138 30.61 2.02 3.39
CA VAL A 138 29.93 2.19 2.09
C VAL A 138 30.70 3.15 1.20
N ILE A 139 30.74 2.86 -0.10
CA ILE A 139 31.11 3.77 -1.19
C ILE A 139 30.07 3.66 -2.30
N TYR A 140 29.66 4.81 -2.86
CA TYR A 140 28.67 4.91 -3.92
C TYR A 140 29.02 6.07 -4.86
N PHE A 141 28.71 5.91 -6.13
CA PHE A 141 28.80 6.96 -7.15
C PHE A 141 27.46 7.02 -7.91
N SER A 142 26.81 8.16 -7.89
CA SER A 142 25.61 8.40 -8.70
C SER A 142 25.90 8.59 -10.19
N ASP A 143 27.12 9.01 -10.48
CA ASP A 143 27.69 9.15 -11.84
C ASP A 143 29.23 9.11 -11.78
N SER A 144 29.90 9.35 -12.90
CA SER A 144 31.36 9.33 -12.96
C SER A 144 32.08 10.43 -12.16
N GLN A 145 31.37 11.44 -11.67
CA GLN A 145 31.91 12.59 -10.94
C GLN A 145 31.46 12.64 -9.48
N ASN A 146 30.17 12.35 -9.21
CA ASN A 146 29.58 12.53 -7.91
C ASN A 146 29.58 11.23 -7.14
N GLY A 147 30.24 11.22 -5.99
CA GLY A 147 30.35 10.06 -5.12
C GLY A 147 30.20 10.39 -3.64
N PHE A 148 29.89 9.37 -2.87
CA PHE A 148 29.65 9.41 -1.45
C PHE A 148 30.32 8.25 -0.73
N THR A 149 30.76 8.47 0.50
CA THR A 149 31.20 7.39 1.39
C THR A 149 30.66 7.55 2.80
N MET A 150 30.40 6.42 3.47
CA MET A 150 29.91 6.38 4.85
C MET A 150 30.79 5.46 5.70
N GLY A 151 31.06 5.92 6.90
CA GLY A 151 31.69 5.13 7.95
C GLY A 151 31.06 5.37 9.31
N ASP A 152 31.52 4.59 10.29
CA ASP A 152 31.03 4.62 11.66
C ASP A 152 31.13 6.01 12.30
N PRO A 153 30.27 6.28 13.30
CA PRO A 153 30.25 7.57 13.96
C PRO A 153 31.55 7.87 14.71
N VAL A 154 32.13 9.02 14.41
CA VAL A 154 33.35 9.54 15.08
C VAL A 154 33.05 10.82 15.86
N GLY A 155 34.02 11.24 16.69
CA GLY A 155 33.89 12.41 17.57
C GLY A 155 33.40 12.04 18.96
N ALA A 156 32.96 13.04 19.74
CA ALA A 156 32.57 12.87 21.14
C ALA A 156 31.35 13.70 21.51
N GLY A 157 30.54 13.18 22.44
CA GLY A 157 29.38 13.86 23.00
C GLY A 157 28.35 14.24 21.92
N ALA A 158 27.80 15.44 21.99
CA ALA A 158 26.78 15.94 21.09
C ALA A 158 27.27 16.12 19.61
N ASN A 159 28.57 16.09 19.39
CA ASN A 159 29.19 16.20 18.04
C ASN A 159 29.54 14.85 17.41
N LYS A 160 29.28 13.72 18.08
CA LYS A 160 29.49 12.40 17.48
C LYS A 160 28.50 12.22 16.31
N ARG A 161 29.04 11.95 15.11
CA ARG A 161 28.27 11.80 13.84
C ARG A 161 28.89 10.71 13.00
N TYR A 162 28.10 10.16 12.07
CA TYR A 162 28.61 9.33 10.99
C TYR A 162 29.73 10.06 10.26
N GLU A 163 30.78 9.34 9.91
CA GLU A 163 31.92 9.87 9.16
C GLU A 163 31.62 9.79 7.66
N LEU A 164 31.15 10.92 7.12
CA LEU A 164 30.63 11.02 5.76
C LEU A 164 31.50 11.93 4.90
N TYR A 165 31.78 11.52 3.67
CA TYR A 165 32.52 12.32 2.69
C TYR A 165 31.80 12.28 1.34
N THR A 166 31.95 13.35 0.56
CA THR A 166 31.45 13.47 -0.81
C THR A 166 32.58 13.89 -1.75
N THR A 167 32.45 13.51 -3.01
CA THR A 167 33.28 13.99 -4.12
C THR A 167 32.41 14.46 -5.27
N ASN A 168 32.92 15.41 -6.07
CA ASN A 168 32.30 15.88 -7.31
C ASN A 168 33.31 15.95 -8.45
N ASP A 169 34.44 15.23 -8.31
CA ASP A 169 35.54 15.18 -9.27
C ASP A 169 36.02 13.75 -9.55
N GLY A 170 35.10 12.77 -9.45
CA GLY A 170 35.40 11.36 -9.72
C GLY A 170 36.34 10.73 -8.69
N GLY A 171 36.25 11.21 -7.43
CA GLY A 171 37.05 10.72 -6.32
C GLY A 171 38.48 11.26 -6.25
N ALA A 172 38.86 12.24 -7.10
CA ALA A 172 40.19 12.84 -7.01
C ALA A 172 40.38 13.59 -5.68
N ASN A 173 39.34 14.19 -5.16
CA ASN A 173 39.31 14.80 -3.84
C ASN A 173 38.00 14.43 -3.12
N TRP A 174 38.08 14.17 -1.83
CA TRP A 174 36.96 13.90 -0.95
C TRP A 174 36.83 15.00 0.11
N THR A 175 35.62 15.49 0.30
CA THR A 175 35.30 16.56 1.25
C THR A 175 34.40 16.02 2.36
N ALA A 176 34.76 16.27 3.60
CA ALA A 176 33.94 15.87 4.76
C ALA A 176 32.61 16.61 4.75
N VAL A 177 31.51 15.88 4.97
CA VAL A 177 30.19 16.48 5.15
C VAL A 177 30.17 17.24 6.49
N PRO A 178 29.76 18.53 6.49
CA PRO A 178 29.70 19.30 7.73
C PRO A 178 28.83 18.65 8.80
N VAL A 179 29.28 18.61 10.04
CA VAL A 179 28.55 18.04 11.20
C VAL A 179 27.13 18.58 11.33
N ALA A 180 26.90 19.86 10.94
CA ALA A 180 25.58 20.48 10.96
C ALA A 180 24.59 19.88 9.96
N ASN A 181 25.09 19.23 8.91
CA ASN A 181 24.30 18.59 7.85
C ASN A 181 24.00 17.11 8.14
N ILE A 182 24.54 16.56 9.24
CA ILE A 182 24.36 15.16 9.63
C ILE A 182 23.51 15.10 10.92
N PRO A 183 22.39 14.39 10.96
CA PRO A 183 21.57 14.23 12.16
C PRO A 183 22.35 13.68 13.35
N ALA A 184 21.92 14.06 14.54
CA ALA A 184 22.47 13.49 15.77
C ALA A 184 22.16 12.00 15.89
N LEU A 185 23.07 11.22 16.48
CA LEU A 185 22.82 9.82 16.78
C LEU A 185 21.64 9.70 17.75
N THR A 186 20.86 8.64 17.60
CA THR A 186 19.81 8.26 18.55
C THR A 186 20.42 7.68 19.81
N ASN A 187 21.53 6.96 19.69
CA ASN A 187 22.27 6.38 20.80
C ASN A 187 23.78 6.49 20.58
N ALA A 188 24.54 6.72 21.66
CA ALA A 188 26.00 6.85 21.59
C ALA A 188 26.71 5.56 21.13
N GLY A 189 26.06 4.40 21.27
CA GLY A 189 26.55 3.09 20.78
C GLY A 189 26.11 2.73 19.37
N GLU A 190 25.42 3.64 18.67
CA GLU A 190 25.00 3.45 17.28
C GLU A 190 26.21 3.43 16.35
N TYR A 191 26.17 2.52 15.36
CA TYR A 191 27.16 2.45 14.29
C TYR A 191 26.46 2.05 12.96
N GLY A 192 27.19 2.21 11.84
CA GLY A 192 26.77 1.80 10.52
C GLY A 192 26.88 0.28 10.32
N ILE A 193 26.30 -0.20 9.26
CA ILE A 193 26.39 -1.61 8.88
C ILE A 193 27.08 -1.65 7.52
N THR A 194 28.07 -2.55 7.38
CA THR A 194 28.84 -2.72 6.16
C THR A 194 27.92 -3.09 5.01
N ASN A 195 28.05 -2.39 3.88
CA ASN A 195 27.27 -2.60 2.65
C ASN A 195 25.73 -2.48 2.83
N LEU A 196 25.25 -1.87 3.90
CA LEU A 196 23.82 -1.70 4.13
C LEU A 196 23.35 -0.30 3.71
N PHE A 197 23.08 -0.12 2.46
CA PHE A 197 22.58 1.11 1.88
C PHE A 197 21.74 0.83 0.63
N SER A 198 20.99 1.82 0.19
CA SER A 198 20.34 1.82 -1.10
C SER A 198 20.49 3.20 -1.73
N ALA A 199 20.56 3.26 -3.06
CA ALA A 199 20.70 4.52 -3.75
C ALA A 199 19.94 4.54 -5.08
N VAL A 200 19.29 5.68 -5.38
CA VAL A 200 18.62 5.93 -6.65
C VAL A 200 18.99 7.34 -7.11
N GLY A 201 19.94 7.42 -8.03
CA GLY A 201 20.49 8.70 -8.49
C GLY A 201 21.10 9.50 -7.35
N SER A 202 20.62 10.71 -7.08
CA SER A 202 21.08 11.56 -5.98
C SER A 202 20.52 11.20 -4.60
N ASN A 203 19.54 10.30 -4.54
CA ASN A 203 18.95 9.84 -3.30
C ASN A 203 19.76 8.67 -2.74
N ILE A 204 20.13 8.74 -1.47
CA ILE A 204 20.93 7.73 -0.77
C ILE A 204 20.31 7.46 0.58
N TRP A 205 20.09 6.21 0.93
CA TRP A 205 19.63 5.78 2.24
C TRP A 205 20.60 4.81 2.86
N PHE A 206 20.83 4.89 4.14
CA PHE A 206 21.46 3.83 4.91
C PHE A 206 20.78 3.64 6.26
N ALA A 207 20.78 2.41 6.73
CA ALA A 207 20.20 2.06 8.00
C ALA A 207 21.26 1.93 9.10
N THR A 208 20.82 2.09 10.35
CA THR A 208 21.71 2.06 11.53
C THR A 208 21.35 0.89 12.43
N THR A 209 22.28 0.50 13.29
CA THR A 209 22.04 -0.55 14.30
C THR A 209 20.93 -0.23 15.31
N TYR A 210 20.40 0.98 15.31
CA TYR A 210 19.28 1.39 16.17
C TYR A 210 17.95 1.53 15.43
N GLY A 211 17.88 1.03 14.19
CA GLY A 211 16.65 1.08 13.41
C GLY A 211 16.30 2.46 12.86
N ASP A 212 17.24 3.40 12.93
CA ASP A 212 17.09 4.66 12.21
C ASP A 212 17.52 4.50 10.75
N VAL A 213 16.86 5.25 9.86
CA VAL A 213 17.25 5.38 8.45
C VAL A 213 17.65 6.82 8.20
N LEU A 214 18.86 7.01 7.67
CA LEU A 214 19.32 8.30 7.20
C LEU A 214 19.08 8.39 5.69
N HIS A 215 18.60 9.56 5.23
CA HIS A 215 18.30 9.85 3.83
C HIS A 215 18.92 11.17 3.39
N SER A 216 19.57 11.15 2.26
CA SER A 216 20.04 12.31 1.51
C SER A 216 19.39 12.32 0.12
N SER A 217 18.96 13.48 -0.36
CA SER A 217 18.45 13.67 -1.73
C SER A 217 19.37 14.50 -2.62
N ASP A 218 20.60 14.78 -2.14
CA ASP A 218 21.54 15.72 -2.74
C ASP A 218 22.98 15.14 -2.83
N ASN A 219 23.11 13.86 -3.19
CA ASN A 219 24.39 13.15 -3.29
C ASN A 219 25.20 13.12 -1.98
N GLY A 220 24.53 13.06 -0.83
CA GLY A 220 25.16 12.94 0.47
C GLY A 220 25.61 14.26 1.10
N LEU A 221 25.25 15.43 0.55
CA LEU A 221 25.64 16.73 1.09
C LEU A 221 24.85 17.11 2.35
N THR A 222 23.56 16.78 2.41
CA THR A 222 22.71 16.98 3.58
C THR A 222 21.88 15.74 3.89
N TRP A 223 21.59 15.51 5.16
CA TRP A 223 20.94 14.29 5.63
C TRP A 223 19.76 14.59 6.55
N THR A 224 18.71 13.83 6.38
CA THR A 224 17.59 13.70 7.30
C THR A 224 17.63 12.35 8.00
N LYS A 225 16.86 12.17 9.07
CA LYS A 225 16.78 10.90 9.80
C LYS A 225 15.35 10.61 10.19
N SER A 226 14.92 9.37 10.00
CA SER A 226 13.64 8.85 10.43
C SER A 226 13.83 7.55 11.23
N ALA A 227 12.87 7.23 12.09
CA ALA A 227 12.84 5.95 12.78
C ALA A 227 12.03 4.94 11.93
N SER A 228 12.65 3.82 11.55
CA SER A 228 11.92 2.75 10.84
C SER A 228 10.94 2.00 11.76
N GLY A 229 11.11 2.12 13.07
CA GLY A 229 10.39 1.32 14.08
C GLY A 229 10.84 -0.13 14.14
N LEU A 230 11.99 -0.45 13.55
CA LEU A 230 12.69 -1.72 13.77
C LEU A 230 13.36 -1.71 15.14
N PRO A 231 13.38 -2.85 15.85
CA PRO A 231 14.09 -2.97 17.12
C PRO A 231 15.59 -2.65 16.99
N ALA A 232 16.14 -1.96 17.97
CA ALA A 232 17.57 -1.70 18.05
C ALA A 232 18.35 -3.01 18.27
N TYR A 233 19.56 -3.07 17.70
CA TYR A 233 20.52 -4.13 17.99
C TYR A 233 20.80 -4.20 19.51
N THR A 234 20.66 -5.38 20.11
CA THR A 234 21.03 -5.61 21.50
C THR A 234 22.17 -6.62 21.56
N ALA A 235 23.29 -6.23 22.19
CA ALA A 235 24.51 -7.05 22.32
C ALA A 235 24.33 -8.35 23.14
N ASN A 236 23.15 -8.66 23.64
CA ASN A 236 22.86 -9.76 24.55
C ASN A 236 22.42 -11.07 23.84
N GLY A 237 23.04 -11.41 22.73
CA GLY A 237 22.95 -12.74 22.15
C GLY A 237 21.77 -13.02 21.18
N ASN A 238 20.81 -12.14 21.07
CA ASN A 238 19.84 -12.14 19.98
C ASN A 238 20.26 -11.10 18.95
N ARG A 239 21.07 -11.51 17.98
CA ARG A 239 21.38 -10.67 16.83
C ARG A 239 20.08 -10.40 16.09
N GLN A 240 19.62 -9.16 16.18
CA GLN A 240 18.58 -8.60 15.32
C GLN A 240 19.31 -7.62 14.40
N ASP A 241 19.92 -8.15 13.35
CA ASP A 241 20.58 -7.32 12.37
C ASP A 241 19.53 -6.87 11.33
N ILE A 242 19.54 -5.59 10.95
CA ILE A 242 18.88 -5.18 9.71
C ILE A 242 19.57 -5.98 8.62
N SER A 243 18.83 -6.77 7.88
CA SER A 243 19.40 -7.64 6.86
C SER A 243 19.62 -6.88 5.56
N ASP A 244 18.65 -6.03 5.19
CA ASP A 244 18.77 -5.29 3.96
C ASP A 244 17.82 -4.08 3.89
N ILE A 245 18.13 -3.16 2.95
CA ILE A 245 17.34 -1.98 2.60
C ILE A 245 17.41 -1.75 1.09
N ALA A 246 16.27 -1.66 0.42
CA ALA A 246 16.19 -1.44 -1.01
C ALA A 246 15.13 -0.37 -1.34
N PHE A 247 15.47 0.55 -2.24
CA PHE A 247 14.57 1.55 -2.78
C PHE A 247 14.50 1.42 -4.30
N SER A 248 13.29 1.34 -4.84
CA SER A 248 13.05 1.28 -6.29
C SER A 248 13.03 2.67 -6.94
N ASP A 249 12.69 3.68 -6.17
CA ASP A 249 12.66 5.09 -6.57
C ASP A 249 12.84 6.01 -5.35
N ALA A 250 12.70 7.32 -5.53
CA ALA A 250 12.88 8.31 -4.46
C ALA A 250 11.88 8.19 -3.30
N ASN A 251 10.76 7.47 -3.46
CA ASN A 251 9.68 7.38 -2.50
C ASN A 251 9.48 5.97 -1.95
N ASN A 252 9.65 4.95 -2.78
CA ASN A 252 9.24 3.59 -2.51
C ASN A 252 10.42 2.72 -2.07
N GLY A 253 10.33 2.14 -0.87
CA GLY A 253 11.40 1.31 -0.32
C GLY A 253 10.93 0.26 0.66
N ILE A 254 11.76 -0.75 0.84
CA ILE A 254 11.58 -1.87 1.78
C ILE A 254 12.83 -1.98 2.65
N ILE A 255 12.65 -2.27 3.94
CA ILE A 255 13.73 -2.62 4.87
C ILE A 255 13.36 -3.89 5.62
N THR A 256 14.32 -4.79 5.77
CA THR A 256 14.13 -6.06 6.48
C THR A 256 15.05 -6.17 7.68
N GLN A 257 14.55 -6.82 8.72
CA GLN A 257 15.32 -7.22 9.88
C GLN A 257 15.06 -8.68 10.19
N VAL A 258 16.13 -9.46 10.34
CA VAL A 258 16.05 -10.87 10.72
C VAL A 258 16.60 -11.10 12.12
N ASN A 259 16.07 -12.09 12.80
CA ASN A 259 16.63 -12.64 14.02
C ASN A 259 16.77 -14.18 13.90
N ALA A 260 17.08 -14.88 14.96
CA ALA A 260 17.37 -16.32 14.88
C ALA A 260 16.20 -17.15 14.28
N THR A 261 14.95 -16.69 14.29
CA THR A 261 13.77 -17.47 13.88
C THR A 261 12.64 -16.67 13.25
N THR A 262 12.70 -15.35 13.28
CA THR A 262 11.64 -14.44 12.79
C THR A 262 12.24 -13.27 12.04
N TYR A 263 11.40 -12.60 11.26
CA TYR A 263 11.79 -11.37 10.54
C TYR A 263 10.71 -10.29 10.69
N ILE A 264 11.10 -9.06 10.44
CA ILE A 264 10.22 -7.90 10.35
C ILE A 264 10.49 -7.24 9.01
N VAL A 265 9.42 -6.88 8.29
CA VAL A 265 9.49 -6.15 7.03
C VAL A 265 8.76 -4.83 7.19
N LYS A 266 9.40 -3.76 6.78
CA LYS A 266 8.81 -2.42 6.74
C LYS A 266 8.84 -1.88 5.33
N GLN A 267 7.82 -1.12 4.98
CA GLN A 267 7.62 -0.48 3.70
C GLN A 267 7.46 1.03 3.89
N THR A 268 7.98 1.79 2.97
CA THR A 268 7.78 3.24 2.86
C THR A 268 7.29 3.60 1.45
N THR A 269 6.51 4.69 1.35
CA THR A 269 6.06 5.30 0.08
C THR A 269 6.30 6.81 0.08
N ASP A 270 7.12 7.30 1.00
CA ASP A 270 7.43 8.72 1.21
C ASP A 270 8.95 8.97 1.40
N GLY A 271 9.78 8.15 0.76
CA GLY A 271 11.22 8.28 0.81
C GLY A 271 11.86 7.90 2.14
N GLY A 272 11.16 7.12 2.95
CA GLY A 272 11.62 6.71 4.27
C GLY A 272 11.29 7.70 5.38
N ALA A 273 10.44 8.70 5.13
CA ALA A 273 9.97 9.61 6.18
C ALA A 273 9.07 8.88 7.19
N THR A 274 8.23 7.95 6.71
CA THR A 274 7.42 7.03 7.52
C THR A 274 7.55 5.59 7.06
N TRP A 275 7.38 4.64 8.00
CA TRP A 275 7.54 3.21 7.74
C TRP A 275 6.37 2.40 8.31
N ASN A 276 5.76 1.58 7.48
CA ASN A 276 4.64 0.70 7.82
C ASN A 276 5.11 -0.75 7.91
N THR A 277 4.66 -1.50 8.92
CA THR A 277 4.92 -2.94 8.98
C THR A 277 4.02 -3.64 7.95
N ILE A 278 4.61 -4.49 7.12
CA ILE A 278 3.88 -5.36 6.20
C ILE A 278 4.11 -6.82 6.58
N THR A 279 3.20 -7.67 6.13
CA THR A 279 3.33 -9.12 6.24
C THR A 279 3.38 -9.70 4.83
N PRO A 280 4.56 -10.03 4.31
CA PRO A 280 4.71 -10.64 3.00
C PRO A 280 3.91 -11.94 2.89
N THR A 281 3.31 -12.17 1.72
CA THR A 281 2.63 -13.42 1.36
C THR A 281 3.34 -14.07 0.17
N GLY A 282 3.18 -15.38 -0.01
CA GLY A 282 3.93 -16.14 -1.01
C GLY A 282 5.34 -16.54 -0.54
N ASN A 283 6.23 -16.78 -1.48
CA ASN A 283 7.60 -17.27 -1.20
C ASN A 283 8.55 -16.11 -0.91
N PHE A 284 8.53 -15.57 0.27
CA PHE A 284 9.40 -14.47 0.67
C PHE A 284 10.64 -14.97 1.41
N TYR A 285 11.81 -14.41 1.05
CA TYR A 285 13.12 -14.70 1.66
C TYR A 285 13.70 -13.40 2.26
N PRO A 286 13.80 -13.28 3.60
CA PRO A 286 14.06 -11.99 4.25
C PRO A 286 15.56 -11.63 4.39
N THR A 287 16.48 -12.44 3.88
CA THR A 287 17.91 -12.25 4.12
C THR A 287 18.58 -11.31 3.13
N GLU A 288 17.98 -11.13 1.96
CA GLU A 288 18.46 -10.27 0.90
C GLU A 288 17.29 -9.65 0.16
N ILE A 289 17.31 -8.36 -0.11
CA ILE A 289 16.32 -7.64 -0.91
C ILE A 289 17.02 -6.66 -1.83
N GLU A 290 16.77 -6.77 -3.12
CA GLU A 290 17.28 -5.88 -4.14
C GLU A 290 16.13 -5.22 -4.90
N ALA A 291 16.28 -3.93 -5.23
CA ALA A 291 15.37 -3.20 -6.09
C ALA A 291 15.85 -3.24 -7.53
N VAL A 292 15.01 -3.70 -8.44
CA VAL A 292 15.35 -3.80 -9.85
C VAL A 292 15.38 -2.43 -10.51
N GLY A 293 16.52 -2.04 -11.02
CA GLY A 293 16.75 -0.71 -11.58
C GLY A 293 15.72 -0.27 -12.62
N GLY A 294 15.16 0.94 -12.45
CA GLY A 294 14.16 1.53 -13.35
C GLY A 294 12.78 0.88 -13.30
N SER A 295 12.45 0.17 -12.22
CA SER A 295 11.18 -0.54 -12.07
C SER A 295 10.62 -0.41 -10.64
N ASN A 296 9.41 -0.91 -10.42
CA ASN A 296 8.81 -1.09 -9.07
C ASN A 296 8.99 -2.52 -8.54
N ILE A 297 9.89 -3.30 -9.15
CA ILE A 297 10.11 -4.70 -8.80
C ILE A 297 11.17 -4.79 -7.69
N TYR A 298 10.92 -5.69 -6.75
CA TYR A 298 11.89 -6.11 -5.74
C TYR A 298 12.17 -7.60 -5.90
N VAL A 299 13.43 -8.01 -5.70
CA VAL A 299 13.84 -9.41 -5.67
C VAL A 299 14.26 -9.74 -4.25
N SER A 300 13.87 -10.91 -3.73
CA SER A 300 14.31 -11.40 -2.43
C SER A 300 15.08 -12.71 -2.55
N GLY A 301 16.05 -12.90 -1.66
CA GLY A 301 16.94 -14.06 -1.65
C GLY A 301 17.08 -14.73 -0.30
N GLY A 302 17.23 -16.06 -0.35
CA GLY A 302 17.48 -16.92 0.79
C GLY A 302 18.74 -17.75 0.62
N SER A 303 19.59 -17.72 1.64
CA SER A 303 20.90 -18.38 1.60
C SER A 303 21.12 -19.36 2.75
N ASN A 304 20.13 -19.63 3.59
CA ASN A 304 20.31 -20.45 4.78
C ASN A 304 19.07 -21.27 5.13
N ALA A 305 19.26 -22.33 5.94
CA ALA A 305 18.20 -23.26 6.31
C ALA A 305 17.11 -22.65 7.24
N THR A 306 17.37 -21.51 7.88
CA THR A 306 16.41 -20.86 8.78
C THR A 306 15.30 -20.16 8.01
N TYR A 307 15.68 -19.47 6.94
CA TYR A 307 14.77 -18.66 6.12
C TYR A 307 14.51 -19.27 4.74
N GLY A 308 15.16 -20.41 4.43
CA GLY A 308 15.03 -21.12 3.17
C GLY A 308 16.14 -20.78 2.17
N PHE A 309 16.13 -21.55 1.08
CA PHE A 309 16.94 -21.36 -0.11
C PHE A 309 15.99 -21.02 -1.25
N GLY A 310 16.34 -20.06 -2.06
CA GLY A 310 15.54 -19.65 -3.19
C GLY A 310 15.58 -18.16 -3.45
N SER A 311 14.88 -17.76 -4.50
CA SER A 311 14.64 -16.38 -4.84
C SER A 311 13.20 -16.15 -5.27
N SER A 312 12.73 -14.94 -5.11
CA SER A 312 11.39 -14.53 -5.52
C SER A 312 11.38 -13.04 -5.87
N TYR A 313 10.32 -12.60 -6.52
CA TYR A 313 10.14 -11.19 -6.82
C TYR A 313 8.75 -10.70 -6.42
N SER A 314 8.66 -9.40 -6.18
CA SER A 314 7.43 -8.67 -5.86
C SER A 314 7.32 -7.46 -6.78
N THR A 315 6.09 -7.16 -7.22
CA THR A 315 5.76 -5.96 -8.02
C THR A 315 4.82 -5.01 -7.26
N ASP A 316 4.50 -5.32 -6.01
CA ASP A 316 3.54 -4.63 -5.16
C ASP A 316 4.14 -4.15 -3.83
N LEU A 317 5.40 -3.66 -3.89
CA LEU A 317 6.13 -3.14 -2.72
C LEU A 317 6.27 -4.16 -1.59
N GLY A 318 6.49 -5.43 -1.93
CA GLY A 318 6.79 -6.49 -0.98
C GLY A 318 5.59 -7.14 -0.30
N LEU A 319 4.36 -6.88 -0.75
CA LEU A 319 3.15 -7.48 -0.18
C LEU A 319 2.95 -8.93 -0.65
N THR A 320 3.16 -9.19 -1.95
CA THR A 320 3.08 -10.54 -2.52
C THR A 320 4.37 -10.92 -3.24
N TRP A 321 4.77 -12.18 -3.14
CA TRP A 321 6.03 -12.67 -3.68
C TRP A 321 5.84 -13.92 -4.54
N THR A 322 6.33 -13.85 -5.76
CA THR A 322 6.31 -14.94 -6.74
C THR A 322 7.67 -15.61 -6.80
N ALA A 323 7.73 -16.92 -6.62
CA ALA A 323 8.99 -17.66 -6.65
C ALA A 323 9.65 -17.62 -8.02
N LEU A 324 10.95 -17.35 -8.05
CA LEU A 324 11.84 -17.55 -9.20
C LEU A 324 12.48 -18.94 -9.11
N ASP A 325 12.91 -19.32 -7.91
CA ASP A 325 13.36 -20.67 -7.57
C ASP A 325 13.14 -20.95 -6.08
N THR A 326 13.27 -22.21 -5.67
CA THR A 326 13.07 -22.65 -4.28
C THR A 326 14.19 -23.55 -3.77
N ASN A 327 15.33 -23.61 -4.47
CA ASN A 327 16.35 -24.62 -4.19
C ASN A 327 17.78 -24.05 -4.15
N PHE A 328 18.03 -22.88 -4.73
CA PHE A 328 19.37 -22.34 -4.84
C PHE A 328 19.65 -21.33 -3.70
N SER A 329 20.92 -21.29 -3.28
CA SER A 329 21.36 -20.29 -2.32
C SER A 329 21.62 -18.97 -3.05
N HIS A 330 21.08 -17.87 -2.50
CA HIS A 330 21.36 -16.53 -3.00
C HIS A 330 21.86 -15.69 -1.83
N THR A 331 23.12 -15.29 -1.89
CA THR A 331 23.80 -14.55 -0.82
C THR A 331 23.79 -13.05 -1.05
N THR A 332 23.65 -12.62 -2.29
CA THR A 332 23.41 -11.24 -2.72
C THR A 332 22.89 -11.24 -4.16
N PHE A 333 22.28 -10.13 -4.56
CA PHE A 333 21.87 -9.86 -5.95
C PHE A 333 22.31 -8.48 -6.37
N ASP A 334 22.31 -8.28 -7.69
CA ASP A 334 22.22 -6.96 -8.29
C ASP A 334 21.54 -7.05 -9.65
N PHE A 335 20.51 -6.22 -9.85
CA PHE A 335 19.69 -6.15 -11.03
C PHE A 335 19.80 -4.79 -11.71
N LEU A 336 20.47 -4.75 -12.85
CA LEU A 336 20.51 -3.57 -13.71
C LEU A 336 19.11 -3.18 -14.23
N ASN A 337 18.30 -4.17 -14.58
CA ASN A 337 16.91 -4.03 -15.06
C ASN A 337 16.18 -5.37 -14.96
N SER A 338 14.90 -5.40 -15.37
CA SER A 338 14.05 -6.60 -15.27
C SER A 338 14.51 -7.84 -16.05
N SER A 339 15.50 -7.72 -16.94
CA SER A 339 16.03 -8.84 -17.73
C SER A 339 17.52 -9.08 -17.54
N THR A 340 18.21 -8.24 -16.79
CA THR A 340 19.65 -8.31 -16.57
C THR A 340 19.97 -8.23 -15.09
N GLY A 341 20.40 -9.33 -14.51
CA GLY A 341 20.80 -9.41 -13.11
C GLY A 341 21.75 -10.56 -12.87
N TYR A 342 22.48 -10.46 -11.78
CA TYR A 342 23.34 -11.50 -11.25
C TYR A 342 23.00 -11.75 -9.78
N GLY A 343 23.33 -12.95 -9.31
CA GLY A 343 23.29 -13.34 -7.91
C GLY A 343 24.52 -14.13 -7.53
N ALA A 344 24.75 -14.28 -6.25
CA ALA A 344 25.88 -15.04 -5.73
C ALA A 344 25.41 -16.22 -4.88
N GLU A 345 26.26 -17.24 -4.78
CA GLU A 345 26.04 -18.40 -3.92
C GLU A 345 27.30 -18.78 -3.14
N TYR A 346 27.13 -19.47 -2.03
CA TYR A 346 28.22 -20.10 -1.29
C TYR A 346 28.68 -21.36 -1.99
N ILE A 347 30.01 -21.47 -2.27
CA ILE A 347 30.62 -22.67 -2.81
C ILE A 347 31.84 -23.12 -2.00
N ALA A 348 32.12 -24.43 -2.06
CA ALA A 348 33.37 -24.97 -1.56
C ALA A 348 34.53 -24.69 -2.54
N ALA A 349 35.76 -24.60 -2.02
CA ALA A 349 36.96 -24.33 -2.79
C ALA A 349 37.10 -25.23 -4.02
N GLY A 350 37.25 -24.59 -5.19
CA GLY A 350 37.41 -25.31 -6.46
C GLY A 350 36.16 -26.02 -6.99
N SER A 351 34.99 -25.85 -6.33
CA SER A 351 33.71 -26.34 -6.84
C SER A 351 33.21 -25.44 -7.97
N PRO A 352 32.46 -25.96 -8.94
CA PRO A 352 31.75 -25.12 -9.92
C PRO A 352 30.63 -24.31 -9.24
N GLY A 353 30.29 -23.15 -9.80
CA GLY A 353 29.30 -22.25 -9.27
C GLY A 353 29.92 -20.97 -8.71
N GLY A 354 29.28 -20.32 -7.77
CA GLY A 354 29.71 -19.10 -7.09
C GLY A 354 28.96 -17.85 -7.56
N ALA A 355 28.38 -17.89 -8.77
CA ALA A 355 27.48 -16.84 -9.26
C ALA A 355 26.33 -17.45 -10.04
N TRP A 356 25.26 -16.69 -10.11
CA TRP A 356 24.07 -16.93 -10.94
C TRP A 356 23.91 -15.78 -11.94
N LYS A 357 23.52 -16.11 -13.17
CA LYS A 357 23.07 -15.12 -14.15
C LYS A 357 21.55 -15.27 -14.32
N PHE A 358 20.82 -14.18 -14.21
CA PHE A 358 19.42 -14.16 -14.53
C PHE A 358 19.20 -14.28 -16.05
N SER A 359 18.31 -15.15 -16.47
CA SER A 359 18.01 -15.41 -17.88
C SER A 359 16.53 -15.25 -18.24
N GLY A 360 15.73 -14.77 -17.27
CA GLY A 360 14.32 -14.48 -17.44
C GLY A 360 14.06 -13.02 -17.77
N THR A 361 12.79 -12.65 -17.67
CA THR A 361 12.33 -11.26 -17.58
C THR A 361 11.37 -11.18 -16.42
N LEU A 362 11.62 -10.30 -15.48
CA LEU A 362 10.69 -10.00 -14.40
C LEU A 362 9.59 -9.11 -14.96
N SER A 363 8.35 -9.44 -14.65
CA SER A 363 7.22 -8.61 -15.07
C SER A 363 7.15 -7.36 -14.21
N ASN A 364 7.19 -6.21 -14.84
CA ASN A 364 7.01 -4.90 -14.21
C ASN A 364 5.57 -4.40 -14.42
N ASN A 365 4.61 -5.30 -14.34
CA ASN A 365 3.22 -4.92 -14.52
C ASN A 365 2.77 -3.98 -13.40
N PRO A 366 1.95 -2.98 -13.69
CA PRO A 366 1.34 -2.13 -12.67
C PRO A 366 0.58 -2.94 -11.62
N LEU A 367 0.49 -2.45 -10.38
CA LEU A 367 -0.21 -3.13 -9.28
C LEU A 367 -1.66 -3.50 -9.62
N ASN A 368 -2.29 -2.70 -10.46
CA ASN A 368 -3.65 -2.85 -10.93
C ASN A 368 -3.74 -3.34 -12.40
N ASP A 369 -2.72 -4.07 -12.85
CA ASP A 369 -2.72 -4.77 -14.15
C ASP A 369 -3.83 -5.83 -14.22
N ASP A 370 -4.04 -6.54 -13.11
CA ASP A 370 -5.10 -7.55 -12.98
C ASP A 370 -6.29 -7.03 -12.16
N CYS A 371 -7.48 -7.51 -12.47
CA CYS A 371 -8.72 -7.19 -11.74
C CYS A 371 -8.61 -7.42 -10.21
N ALA A 372 -7.85 -8.42 -9.78
CA ALA A 372 -7.64 -8.71 -8.35
C ALA A 372 -6.83 -7.63 -7.63
N GLY A 373 -5.98 -6.90 -8.36
CA GLY A 373 -5.19 -5.76 -7.90
C GLY A 373 -5.87 -4.40 -8.08
N ALA A 374 -7.15 -4.36 -8.46
CA ALA A 374 -7.86 -3.12 -8.78
C ALA A 374 -7.75 -2.05 -7.68
N ILE A 375 -7.26 -0.87 -8.04
CA ILE A 375 -7.11 0.26 -7.12
C ILE A 375 -8.48 0.79 -6.68
N ASN A 376 -8.68 0.90 -5.36
CA ASN A 376 -9.91 1.46 -4.82
C ASN A 376 -9.88 3.00 -4.88
N ILE A 377 -10.78 3.57 -5.68
CA ILE A 377 -10.92 5.01 -5.88
C ILE A 377 -12.18 5.60 -5.21
N ASN A 378 -12.70 4.97 -4.15
CA ASN A 378 -13.90 5.45 -3.43
C ASN A 378 -13.80 6.90 -2.96
N THR A 379 -12.60 7.38 -2.65
CA THR A 379 -12.37 8.77 -2.21
C THR A 379 -12.71 9.81 -3.28
N GLN A 380 -12.81 9.40 -4.55
CA GLN A 380 -13.20 10.26 -5.66
C GLN A 380 -14.72 10.45 -5.75
N PHE A 381 -15.49 9.57 -5.14
CA PHE A 381 -16.96 9.54 -5.14
C PHE A 381 -17.54 10.13 -3.85
N GLY A 382 -18.86 10.40 -3.83
CA GLY A 382 -19.54 10.94 -2.65
C GLY A 382 -19.28 12.43 -2.39
N GLN A 383 -18.58 13.12 -3.28
CA GLN A 383 -18.31 14.55 -3.18
C GLN A 383 -19.57 15.38 -3.54
N ALA A 384 -19.59 16.64 -3.11
CA ALA A 384 -20.71 17.54 -3.44
C ALA A 384 -20.87 17.69 -4.97
N PRO A 385 -22.11 17.87 -5.48
CA PRO A 385 -22.37 18.12 -6.87
C PRO A 385 -21.50 19.25 -7.45
N GLY A 386 -20.96 19.06 -8.65
CA GLY A 386 -20.04 19.96 -9.33
C GLY A 386 -18.58 19.92 -8.83
N THR A 387 -18.26 19.10 -7.83
CA THR A 387 -16.88 18.93 -7.37
C THR A 387 -16.14 17.98 -8.30
N LEU A 388 -15.00 18.43 -8.83
CA LEU A 388 -14.02 17.61 -9.53
C LEU A 388 -13.02 17.05 -8.52
N THR A 389 -12.80 15.76 -8.59
CA THR A 389 -11.71 15.06 -7.87
C THR A 389 -10.79 14.38 -8.87
N SER A 390 -9.55 14.15 -8.49
CA SER A 390 -8.55 13.49 -9.35
C SER A 390 -7.70 12.54 -8.53
N SER A 391 -7.38 11.39 -9.11
CA SER A 391 -6.42 10.42 -8.59
C SER A 391 -5.43 10.00 -9.68
N GLY A 392 -4.23 9.60 -9.30
CA GLY A 392 -3.12 9.30 -10.21
C GLY A 392 -1.95 10.27 -10.00
N PRO A 393 -0.96 10.35 -10.90
CA PRO A 393 -0.96 9.67 -12.21
C PRO A 393 -0.85 8.14 -12.09
N TYR A 394 -1.46 7.45 -13.06
CA TYR A 394 -1.34 6.01 -13.30
C TYR A 394 -0.63 5.82 -14.63
N ASP A 395 0.11 4.73 -14.80
CA ASP A 395 0.94 4.46 -15.97
C ASP A 395 0.60 3.08 -16.54
N ASN A 396 0.12 3.01 -17.78
CA ASN A 396 -0.23 1.75 -18.45
C ASN A 396 0.88 1.19 -19.34
N THR A 397 2.07 1.80 -19.38
CA THR A 397 3.15 1.42 -20.31
C THR A 397 3.52 -0.07 -20.23
N ASN A 398 3.50 -0.65 -19.03
CA ASN A 398 3.80 -2.06 -18.80
C ASN A 398 2.57 -2.89 -18.41
N ALA A 399 1.37 -2.35 -18.59
CA ALA A 399 0.16 -3.11 -18.36
C ALA A 399 -0.04 -4.15 -19.46
N THR A 400 -0.72 -5.23 -19.12
CA THR A 400 -0.97 -6.38 -20.02
C THR A 400 -2.45 -6.75 -19.99
N THR A 401 -2.85 -7.66 -20.85
CA THR A 401 -4.15 -8.31 -20.74
C THR A 401 -4.04 -9.60 -19.93
N GLY A 402 -4.78 -9.68 -18.83
CA GLY A 402 -4.79 -10.82 -17.92
C GLY A 402 -5.87 -11.86 -18.28
N PRO A 403 -5.78 -13.08 -17.71
CA PRO A 403 -6.78 -14.12 -17.94
C PRO A 403 -8.15 -13.82 -17.32
N GLN A 404 -8.24 -12.80 -16.47
CA GLN A 404 -9.48 -12.33 -15.83
C GLN A 404 -10.09 -11.13 -16.54
N ASP A 405 -9.45 -10.62 -17.58
CA ASP A 405 -9.97 -9.51 -18.36
C ASP A 405 -11.23 -9.92 -19.10
N PRO A 406 -12.21 -9.04 -19.21
CA PRO A 406 -13.46 -9.37 -19.87
C PRO A 406 -13.25 -9.54 -21.38
N THR A 407 -13.89 -10.55 -21.95
CA THR A 407 -13.89 -10.79 -23.40
C THR A 407 -15.03 -10.05 -24.11
N THR A 408 -15.87 -9.32 -23.37
CA THR A 408 -17.03 -8.57 -23.88
C THR A 408 -17.29 -7.33 -23.02
N GLY A 409 -18.03 -6.37 -23.59
CA GLY A 409 -18.49 -5.19 -22.83
C GLY A 409 -17.69 -3.92 -23.09
N PHE A 410 -16.72 -4.00 -23.99
CA PHE A 410 -15.94 -2.87 -24.50
C PHE A 410 -16.14 -2.65 -26.01
N VAL A 411 -17.36 -2.91 -26.49
CA VAL A 411 -17.73 -2.75 -27.91
C VAL A 411 -17.60 -1.33 -28.44
N CYS A 412 -17.47 -0.36 -27.54
CA CYS A 412 -17.22 1.04 -27.86
C CYS A 412 -15.73 1.36 -28.06
N PHE A 413 -14.82 0.43 -27.84
CA PHE A 413 -13.37 0.58 -28.06
C PHE A 413 -12.98 0.37 -29.53
N GLY A 414 -13.79 0.72 -30.45
CA GLY A 414 -13.54 0.57 -31.88
C GLY A 414 -13.89 1.85 -32.61
N GLU A 415 -13.03 2.24 -33.53
CA GLU A 415 -13.24 3.43 -34.37
C GLU A 415 -14.59 3.39 -35.07
N PRO A 416 -15.42 4.41 -34.90
CA PRO A 416 -16.73 4.49 -35.55
C PRO A 416 -16.66 4.62 -37.08
N ASP A 417 -15.51 5.03 -37.62
CA ASP A 417 -15.30 5.29 -39.05
C ASP A 417 -14.85 4.06 -39.85
N GLY A 418 -14.64 2.90 -39.14
CA GLY A 418 -14.26 1.64 -39.75
C GLY A 418 -12.80 1.53 -40.20
N ASN A 419 -11.93 2.45 -39.80
CA ASN A 419 -10.50 2.39 -40.04
C ASN A 419 -9.75 1.68 -38.91
N GLY A 420 -10.36 1.53 -37.73
CA GLY A 420 -9.85 0.77 -36.60
C GLY A 420 -10.04 -0.72 -36.71
N GLY A 421 -9.31 -1.47 -35.94
CA GLY A 421 -9.46 -2.91 -35.72
C GLY A 421 -10.75 -3.29 -34.99
N ALA A 422 -10.94 -4.58 -34.73
CA ALA A 422 -11.97 -5.00 -33.77
C ALA A 422 -11.62 -4.46 -32.40
N PRO A 423 -12.64 -4.10 -31.56
CA PRO A 423 -12.39 -3.67 -30.18
C PRO A 423 -11.49 -4.66 -29.45
N SER A 424 -10.41 -4.17 -28.83
CA SER A 424 -9.45 -4.97 -28.09
C SER A 424 -9.15 -4.34 -26.74
N LEU A 425 -8.64 -5.13 -25.83
CA LEU A 425 -7.98 -4.68 -24.62
C LEU A 425 -6.48 -4.95 -24.80
N ASP A 426 -5.65 -4.00 -24.48
CA ASP A 426 -4.21 -4.10 -24.76
C ASP A 426 -3.37 -3.81 -23.51
N ASN A 427 -3.51 -2.65 -22.88
CA ASN A 427 -2.74 -2.21 -21.72
C ASN A 427 -3.68 -1.76 -20.61
N THR A 428 -4.45 -2.68 -20.04
CA THR A 428 -5.53 -2.41 -19.09
C THR A 428 -5.04 -2.12 -17.69
N LEU A 429 -5.60 -1.06 -17.07
CA LEU A 429 -5.49 -0.80 -15.64
C LEU A 429 -6.83 -0.88 -14.96
N TRP A 430 -6.88 -1.55 -13.80
CA TRP A 430 -8.09 -1.83 -13.06
C TRP A 430 -8.32 -0.90 -11.87
N PHE A 431 -9.57 -0.47 -11.73
CA PHE A 431 -10.04 0.36 -10.61
C PHE A 431 -11.33 -0.19 -10.05
N THR A 432 -11.62 0.12 -8.78
CA THR A 432 -12.88 -0.27 -8.14
C THR A 432 -13.45 0.88 -7.32
N PHE A 433 -14.78 1.00 -7.32
CA PHE A 433 -15.51 1.97 -6.51
C PHE A 433 -16.89 1.45 -6.12
N THR A 434 -17.49 2.03 -5.09
CA THR A 434 -18.84 1.69 -4.62
C THR A 434 -19.79 2.80 -4.96
N GLY A 435 -20.89 2.46 -5.62
CA GLY A 435 -21.94 3.41 -5.98
C GLY A 435 -22.70 3.95 -4.77
N ASP A 436 -23.15 5.18 -4.87
CA ASP A 436 -23.92 5.93 -3.86
C ASP A 436 -25.28 6.44 -4.37
N GLY A 437 -25.59 6.17 -5.66
CA GLY A 437 -26.83 6.61 -6.32
C GLY A 437 -26.70 7.90 -7.13
N ASN A 438 -25.57 8.56 -7.05
CA ASN A 438 -25.31 9.79 -7.80
C ASN A 438 -24.89 9.50 -9.26
N THR A 439 -25.03 10.53 -10.10
CA THR A 439 -24.47 10.52 -11.46
C THR A 439 -23.13 11.23 -11.48
N TYR A 440 -22.14 10.60 -12.07
CA TYR A 440 -20.79 11.11 -12.19
C TYR A 440 -20.39 11.22 -13.64
N PHE A 441 -19.60 12.24 -13.97
CA PHE A 441 -18.77 12.25 -15.16
C PHE A 441 -17.41 11.71 -14.76
N ILE A 442 -17.03 10.58 -15.35
CA ILE A 442 -15.74 9.90 -15.12
C ILE A 442 -14.91 10.07 -16.39
N GLU A 443 -13.68 10.55 -16.26
CA GLU A 443 -12.77 10.84 -17.36
C GLU A 443 -11.36 10.34 -17.03
N ALA A 444 -10.61 9.94 -18.05
CA ALA A 444 -9.21 9.50 -17.91
C ALA A 444 -8.26 10.41 -18.72
N PRO A 445 -8.03 11.67 -18.28
CA PRO A 445 -7.16 12.61 -18.99
C PRO A 445 -5.67 12.42 -18.64
N ASN A 446 -4.77 12.89 -19.52
CA ASN A 446 -3.33 12.92 -19.26
C ASN A 446 -2.81 14.31 -18.78
N THR A 447 -3.71 15.24 -18.43
CA THR A 447 -3.38 16.65 -18.13
C THR A 447 -3.41 17.00 -16.65
N CYS A 448 -3.37 16.02 -15.73
CA CYS A 448 -3.39 16.27 -14.30
C CYS A 448 -2.00 16.51 -13.68
N ALA A 449 -1.99 16.95 -12.43
CA ALA A 449 -0.75 17.20 -11.70
C ALA A 449 0.06 15.90 -11.49
N GLY A 450 1.37 15.94 -11.74
CA GLY A 450 2.29 14.84 -11.53
C GLY A 450 2.55 13.98 -12.78
N VAL A 451 1.79 14.16 -13.86
CA VAL A 451 2.08 13.52 -15.15
C VAL A 451 3.38 14.08 -15.72
N THR A 452 4.34 13.20 -16.00
CA THR A 452 5.66 13.52 -16.57
C THR A 452 5.91 12.84 -17.90
N ASP A 453 5.24 11.74 -18.16
CA ASP A 453 5.28 10.97 -19.41
C ASP A 453 3.82 10.68 -19.84
N PRO A 454 3.12 11.66 -20.43
CA PRO A 454 1.70 11.53 -20.71
C PRO A 454 1.42 10.45 -21.76
N ILE A 455 0.33 9.71 -21.59
CA ILE A 455 -0.19 8.79 -22.62
C ILE A 455 -0.39 9.55 -23.93
N ASP A 456 0.01 8.93 -25.02
CA ASP A 456 0.00 9.54 -26.38
C ASP A 456 -1.39 10.14 -26.71
N ASP A 457 -1.40 11.41 -27.10
CA ASP A 457 -2.61 12.21 -27.45
C ASP A 457 -3.73 12.17 -26.40
N GLY A 458 -3.45 11.66 -25.16
CA GLY A 458 -4.45 11.43 -24.12
C GLY A 458 -5.46 10.33 -24.44
N ASP A 459 -5.12 9.45 -25.38
CA ASP A 459 -6.01 8.51 -26.03
C ASP A 459 -6.25 7.27 -25.14
N THR A 460 -7.20 7.45 -24.23
CA THR A 460 -7.63 6.44 -23.26
C THR A 460 -9.00 5.90 -23.60
N GLN A 461 -9.31 4.72 -23.09
CA GLN A 461 -10.60 4.03 -23.22
C GLN A 461 -11.10 3.59 -21.85
N ILE A 462 -12.40 3.74 -21.55
CA ILE A 462 -13.00 3.35 -20.25
C ILE A 462 -14.12 2.35 -20.44
N ALA A 463 -14.12 1.26 -19.65
CA ALA A 463 -15.28 0.38 -19.50
C ALA A 463 -15.56 0.06 -18.03
N ILE A 464 -16.86 -0.01 -17.67
CA ILE A 464 -17.35 -0.24 -16.31
C ILE A 464 -18.14 -1.53 -16.26
N TYR A 465 -17.91 -2.30 -15.20
CA TYR A 465 -18.51 -3.62 -14.96
C TYR A 465 -19.07 -3.73 -13.56
N THR A 466 -19.99 -4.69 -13.37
CA THR A 466 -20.41 -5.21 -12.06
C THR A 466 -20.09 -6.70 -11.97
N GLY A 467 -20.09 -7.28 -10.77
CA GLY A 467 -19.80 -8.70 -10.56
C GLY A 467 -18.57 -8.94 -9.71
N THR A 468 -17.78 -9.94 -10.06
CA THR A 468 -16.51 -10.28 -9.41
C THR A 468 -15.46 -10.58 -10.47
N CYS A 469 -14.19 -10.42 -10.15
CA CYS A 469 -13.09 -10.76 -11.06
C CYS A 469 -13.26 -12.16 -11.67
N GLY A 470 -13.12 -12.27 -12.99
CA GLY A 470 -13.36 -13.49 -13.76
C GLY A 470 -14.85 -13.79 -14.07
N ASN A 471 -15.80 -13.00 -13.52
CA ASN A 471 -17.23 -13.11 -13.83
C ASN A 471 -17.88 -11.73 -13.81
N LEU A 472 -17.43 -10.87 -14.72
CA LEU A 472 -17.84 -9.48 -14.85
C LEU A 472 -19.01 -9.32 -15.84
N THR A 473 -19.91 -8.40 -15.52
CA THR A 473 -21.05 -8.03 -16.37
C THR A 473 -20.87 -6.57 -16.79
N PRO A 474 -20.82 -6.28 -18.10
CA PRO A 474 -20.61 -4.93 -18.60
C PRO A 474 -21.80 -4.02 -18.26
N VAL A 475 -21.53 -2.77 -17.98
CA VAL A 475 -22.53 -1.75 -17.63
C VAL A 475 -22.43 -0.54 -18.54
N ALA A 476 -21.24 -0.01 -18.78
CA ALA A 476 -21.01 1.16 -19.60
C ALA A 476 -19.59 1.14 -20.18
N CYS A 477 -19.39 1.79 -21.29
CA CYS A 477 -18.06 2.07 -21.83
C CYS A 477 -18.06 3.33 -22.70
N ASN A 478 -16.88 3.91 -22.90
CA ASN A 478 -16.66 5.00 -23.85
C ASN A 478 -15.18 5.01 -24.28
N GLU A 479 -14.95 5.45 -25.48
CA GLU A 479 -13.64 5.73 -26.07
C GLU A 479 -13.39 7.24 -26.00
N ASP A 480 -13.94 8.00 -26.94
CA ASP A 480 -13.83 9.47 -26.97
C ASP A 480 -14.86 10.14 -26.07
N GLY A 481 -14.41 10.83 -25.04
CA GLY A 481 -15.27 11.62 -24.16
C GLY A 481 -15.72 12.95 -24.78
N PRO A 482 -16.64 13.64 -24.12
CA PRO A 482 -17.13 14.95 -24.61
C PRO A 482 -16.04 16.05 -24.60
N ASN A 483 -14.91 15.81 -23.95
CA ASN A 483 -13.73 16.71 -23.93
C ASN A 483 -12.71 16.35 -25.04
N ALA A 484 -12.95 15.32 -25.83
CA ALA A 484 -12.11 14.97 -26.98
C ALA A 484 -12.10 16.08 -28.05
N THR A 485 -10.94 16.23 -28.69
CA THR A 485 -10.68 17.21 -29.76
C THR A 485 -10.04 16.50 -30.95
N THR A 486 -9.60 17.22 -31.98
CA THR A 486 -8.89 16.66 -33.14
C THR A 486 -7.45 16.22 -32.83
N THR A 487 -6.93 16.43 -31.64
CA THR A 487 -5.55 16.13 -31.24
C THR A 487 -5.42 15.72 -29.76
N TYR A 488 -6.55 15.39 -29.12
CA TYR A 488 -6.59 14.99 -27.71
C TYR A 488 -7.87 14.19 -27.45
N TYR A 489 -7.76 12.95 -27.04
CA TYR A 489 -8.82 11.94 -27.08
C TYR A 489 -9.06 11.26 -25.71
N PRO A 490 -9.30 11.99 -24.62
CA PRO A 490 -9.54 11.34 -23.33
C PRO A 490 -10.90 10.65 -23.33
N ALA A 491 -10.92 9.40 -22.89
CA ALA A 491 -12.18 8.72 -22.60
C ALA A 491 -12.92 9.41 -21.46
N GLY A 492 -14.24 9.51 -21.61
CA GLY A 492 -15.07 10.10 -20.57
C GLY A 492 -16.55 9.79 -20.74
N LEU A 493 -17.24 9.42 -19.68
CA LEU A 493 -18.65 9.07 -19.72
C LEU A 493 -19.45 9.56 -18.51
N ASN A 494 -20.73 9.84 -18.73
CA ASN A 494 -21.67 10.04 -17.65
C ASN A 494 -22.20 8.69 -17.16
N PHE A 495 -22.07 8.42 -15.87
CA PHE A 495 -22.45 7.15 -15.28
C PHE A 495 -23.26 7.36 -14.00
N THR A 496 -24.47 6.78 -13.95
CA THR A 496 -25.32 6.80 -12.74
C THR A 496 -25.08 5.53 -11.95
N THR A 497 -24.62 5.67 -10.72
CA THR A 497 -24.30 4.56 -9.83
C THR A 497 -25.56 4.02 -9.14
N THR A 498 -25.52 2.77 -8.69
CA THR A 498 -26.54 2.17 -7.82
C THR A 498 -25.99 2.10 -6.40
N PRO A 499 -26.72 2.57 -5.36
CA PRO A 499 -26.22 2.55 -4.00
C PRO A 499 -25.77 1.17 -3.52
N GLY A 500 -24.56 1.10 -2.94
CA GLY A 500 -23.98 -0.12 -2.38
C GLY A 500 -23.46 -1.13 -3.41
N THR A 501 -23.59 -0.85 -4.72
CA THR A 501 -23.05 -1.70 -5.77
C THR A 501 -21.56 -1.44 -5.94
N VAL A 502 -20.75 -2.49 -5.93
CA VAL A 502 -19.32 -2.40 -6.26
C VAL A 502 -19.17 -2.48 -7.78
N TYR A 503 -18.47 -1.51 -8.33
CA TYR A 503 -18.11 -1.43 -9.75
C TYR A 503 -16.63 -1.70 -9.94
N TYR A 504 -16.31 -2.35 -11.04
CA TYR A 504 -14.97 -2.49 -11.58
C TYR A 504 -14.87 -1.63 -12.83
N MET A 505 -13.81 -0.88 -12.96
CA MET A 505 -13.55 -0.03 -14.11
C MET A 505 -12.19 -0.38 -14.69
N ILE A 506 -12.11 -0.53 -15.97
CA ILE A 506 -10.85 -0.57 -16.70
C ILE A 506 -10.61 0.76 -17.39
N VAL A 507 -9.35 1.16 -17.44
CA VAL A 507 -8.84 2.19 -18.34
C VAL A 507 -7.77 1.53 -19.18
N ASP A 508 -7.91 1.64 -20.49
CA ASP A 508 -7.01 1.06 -21.49
C ASP A 508 -6.47 2.16 -22.39
N GLY A 509 -5.39 1.90 -23.10
CA GLY A 509 -4.89 2.77 -24.17
C GLY A 509 -5.52 2.40 -25.51
N PHE A 510 -5.88 3.39 -26.32
CA PHE A 510 -6.39 3.15 -27.66
C PHE A 510 -5.36 2.43 -28.56
N SER A 511 -5.82 1.47 -29.34
CA SER A 511 -4.97 0.67 -30.23
C SER A 511 -5.32 0.91 -31.70
N LEU A 512 -4.38 1.50 -32.45
CA LEU A 512 -4.50 1.72 -33.89
C LEU A 512 -3.44 0.93 -34.66
N GLN A 513 -3.87 -0.02 -35.51
CA GLN A 513 -3.00 -0.84 -36.38
C GLN A 513 -1.85 -1.56 -35.62
N GLY A 514 -2.09 -1.93 -34.35
CA GLY A 514 -1.13 -2.63 -33.49
C GLY A 514 -0.15 -1.70 -32.76
N THR A 515 -0.36 -0.39 -32.81
CA THR A 515 0.28 0.57 -31.91
C THR A 515 -0.70 0.93 -30.83
N VAL A 516 -0.35 0.73 -29.57
CA VAL A 516 -1.17 1.02 -28.40
C VAL A 516 -0.69 2.32 -27.79
N SER A 517 -1.62 3.22 -27.45
CA SER A 517 -1.31 4.44 -26.68
C SER A 517 -0.93 4.03 -25.25
N THR A 518 0.28 4.40 -24.84
CA THR A 518 0.83 4.09 -23.51
C THR A 518 1.38 5.33 -22.85
N GLY A 519 1.44 5.32 -21.51
CA GLY A 519 1.95 6.44 -20.70
C GLY A 519 1.04 6.78 -19.53
N GLN A 520 1.24 7.97 -18.98
CA GLN A 520 0.59 8.39 -17.74
C GLN A 520 -0.74 9.12 -18.00
N PHE A 521 -1.72 8.78 -17.17
CA PHE A 521 -3.04 9.42 -17.13
C PHE A 521 -3.56 9.52 -15.69
N CYS A 522 -4.67 10.21 -15.46
CA CYS A 522 -5.38 10.25 -14.18
C CYS A 522 -6.80 9.72 -14.34
N VAL A 523 -7.42 9.38 -13.23
CA VAL A 523 -8.87 9.20 -13.16
C VAL A 523 -9.46 10.43 -12.49
N GLN A 524 -10.27 11.16 -13.23
CA GLN A 524 -11.01 12.33 -12.77
C GLN A 524 -12.49 12.01 -12.65
N VAL A 525 -13.10 12.44 -11.55
CA VAL A 525 -14.51 12.19 -11.27
C VAL A 525 -15.17 13.49 -10.89
N THR A 526 -16.20 13.87 -11.64
CA THR A 526 -17.03 15.05 -11.33
C THR A 526 -18.44 14.59 -10.99
N ASN A 527 -18.92 14.92 -9.80
CA ASN A 527 -20.31 14.65 -9.45
C ASN A 527 -21.24 15.50 -10.31
N GLN A 528 -21.92 14.87 -11.26
CA GLN A 528 -22.89 15.48 -12.18
C GLN A 528 -24.34 15.39 -11.66
N SER A 529 -24.54 14.89 -10.46
CA SER A 529 -25.88 14.86 -9.86
C SER A 529 -26.46 16.25 -9.92
N VAL A 530 -27.60 16.36 -10.61
CA VAL A 530 -28.14 17.67 -11.02
C VAL A 530 -28.50 18.43 -9.74
N ILE A 531 -27.81 19.55 -9.53
CA ILE A 531 -28.30 20.60 -8.66
C ILE A 531 -29.48 21.27 -9.39
N ALA A 532 -30.56 20.56 -9.37
CA ALA A 532 -31.77 21.06 -10.02
C ALA A 532 -32.37 22.12 -9.13
N CYS A 533 -32.18 23.30 -9.32
CA CYS A 533 -32.74 24.54 -8.78
C CYS A 533 -31.75 25.69 -8.88
N GLY A 534 -30.62 25.53 -9.61
CA GLY A 534 -29.60 26.60 -9.76
C GLY A 534 -28.85 26.93 -8.46
N ASP A 535 -28.85 26.03 -7.46
CA ASP A 535 -28.20 26.27 -6.17
C ASP A 535 -27.03 25.31 -5.95
N THR A 536 -25.83 25.85 -5.85
CA THR A 536 -24.56 25.09 -5.79
C THR A 536 -24.18 24.60 -4.40
N ALA A 537 -25.05 24.71 -3.39
CA ALA A 537 -24.66 24.46 -2.00
C ALA A 537 -25.74 23.71 -1.18
N ILE A 538 -26.54 22.87 -1.82
CA ILE A 538 -27.58 22.08 -1.12
C ILE A 538 -26.90 20.94 -0.33
N ASN A 539 -27.33 20.73 0.92
CA ASN A 539 -26.92 19.59 1.76
C ASN A 539 -28.04 19.19 2.69
N SER A 540 -28.44 17.92 2.66
CA SER A 540 -29.44 17.38 3.57
C SER A 540 -28.97 17.24 5.02
N GLY A 541 -27.65 17.29 5.25
CA GLY A 541 -27.03 17.19 6.58
C GLY A 541 -26.73 15.77 7.02
N LEU A 542 -26.01 15.67 8.15
CA LEU A 542 -25.70 14.42 8.83
C LEU A 542 -26.70 14.17 9.95
N THR A 543 -27.38 13.04 9.92
CA THR A 543 -28.31 12.59 10.97
C THR A 543 -27.59 11.83 12.07
N VAL A 544 -27.84 12.20 13.31
CA VAL A 544 -27.36 11.49 14.49
C VAL A 544 -28.53 11.16 15.39
N LEU A 545 -28.66 9.91 15.79
CA LEU A 545 -29.68 9.44 16.74
C LEU A 545 -29.03 9.23 18.11
N ASN A 546 -29.75 9.61 19.17
CA ASN A 546 -29.26 9.36 20.54
C ASN A 546 -29.38 7.88 20.95
N LYS A 547 -30.21 7.09 20.26
CA LYS A 547 -30.43 5.66 20.50
C LYS A 547 -30.85 4.95 19.21
N PRO A 548 -30.28 3.75 18.92
CA PRO A 548 -30.70 2.96 17.74
C PRO A 548 -31.94 2.09 18.01
N VAL A 549 -32.32 1.85 19.27
CA VAL A 549 -33.51 1.09 19.68
C VAL A 549 -34.32 1.93 20.67
N ILE A 550 -35.60 2.08 20.41
CA ILE A 550 -36.51 2.94 21.18
C ILE A 550 -37.56 2.09 21.84
N CYS A 551 -37.49 2.03 23.14
CA CYS A 551 -38.47 1.32 23.96
C CYS A 551 -39.80 2.03 23.93
N TYR A 552 -40.91 1.27 24.21
CA TYR A 552 -42.23 1.88 24.39
C TYR A 552 -42.19 2.89 25.55
N ASP A 553 -42.84 4.01 25.38
CA ASP A 553 -42.81 5.21 26.25
C ASP A 553 -41.46 5.90 26.39
N SER A 554 -40.49 5.60 25.46
CA SER A 554 -39.22 6.30 25.39
C SER A 554 -39.15 7.26 24.21
N THR A 555 -38.28 8.26 24.32
CA THR A 555 -38.10 9.32 23.32
C THR A 555 -36.77 9.12 22.56
N LEU A 556 -36.85 9.15 21.23
CA LEU A 556 -35.76 9.29 20.31
C LEU A 556 -35.46 10.77 20.09
N THR A 557 -34.22 11.17 20.27
CA THR A 557 -33.75 12.49 19.84
C THR A 557 -33.01 12.36 18.51
N ILE A 558 -33.47 13.08 17.52
CA ILE A 558 -32.89 13.14 16.18
C ILE A 558 -32.18 14.48 16.04
N THR A 559 -30.88 14.48 15.73
CA THR A 559 -30.14 15.70 15.45
C THR A 559 -29.62 15.62 14.02
N VAL A 560 -29.84 16.64 13.21
CA VAL A 560 -29.30 16.79 11.87
C VAL A 560 -28.46 18.05 11.84
N SER A 561 -27.24 17.95 11.35
CA SER A 561 -26.28 19.06 11.28
C SER A 561 -25.72 19.22 9.87
N GLY A 562 -25.29 20.43 9.53
CA GLY A 562 -24.73 20.74 8.21
C GLY A 562 -25.81 20.93 7.11
N ILE A 563 -27.06 21.18 7.50
CA ILE A 563 -28.17 21.36 6.56
C ILE A 563 -27.99 22.65 5.77
N LYS A 564 -28.15 22.55 4.47
CA LYS A 564 -28.23 23.68 3.53
C LYS A 564 -29.43 23.45 2.62
N ALA A 565 -30.55 24.07 2.92
CA ALA A 565 -31.75 24.02 2.07
C ALA A 565 -31.56 24.86 0.80
N PRO A 566 -32.29 24.55 -0.30
CA PRO A 566 -32.27 25.35 -1.52
C PRO A 566 -32.63 26.82 -1.25
N THR A 567 -31.88 27.72 -1.86
CA THR A 567 -32.16 29.18 -1.78
C THR A 567 -33.11 29.63 -2.89
N VAL A 568 -33.22 28.86 -3.96
CA VAL A 568 -34.08 29.12 -5.14
C VAL A 568 -35.19 28.07 -5.24
N GLY A 569 -36.22 28.36 -6.04
CA GLY A 569 -37.36 27.49 -6.23
C GLY A 569 -38.58 27.92 -5.42
N THR A 570 -39.77 27.49 -5.88
CA THR A 570 -41.03 27.64 -5.16
C THR A 570 -41.14 26.53 -4.11
N THR A 571 -41.86 26.69 -3.04
CA THR A 571 -42.03 25.69 -1.97
C THR A 571 -40.74 24.86 -1.71
N LYS A 572 -39.85 25.42 -0.96
CA LYS A 572 -38.55 24.86 -0.64
C LYS A 572 -38.38 24.64 0.86
N GLY A 573 -37.57 23.67 1.26
CA GLY A 573 -37.35 23.43 2.68
C GLY A 573 -36.49 22.22 3.00
N PHE A 574 -36.49 21.91 4.27
CA PHE A 574 -35.89 20.72 4.86
C PHE A 574 -36.99 19.91 5.56
N SER A 575 -36.86 18.60 5.55
CA SER A 575 -37.75 17.68 6.28
C SER A 575 -36.97 16.44 6.71
N ILE A 576 -37.56 15.66 7.62
CA ILE A 576 -37.10 14.32 7.96
C ILE A 576 -38.14 13.33 7.47
N MET A 577 -37.73 12.34 6.68
CA MET A 577 -38.53 11.21 6.26
C MET A 577 -38.30 10.01 7.17
N VAL A 578 -39.40 9.25 7.39
CA VAL A 578 -39.37 7.92 8.01
C VAL A 578 -39.80 6.91 6.97
N SER A 579 -38.98 5.90 6.73
CA SER A 579 -39.26 4.88 5.73
C SER A 579 -39.03 3.47 6.29
N ASN A 580 -39.64 2.47 5.67
CA ASN A 580 -39.47 1.04 6.01
C ASN A 580 -38.34 0.38 5.20
N ALA A 581 -37.66 1.11 4.34
CA ALA A 581 -36.48 0.72 3.61
C ALA A 581 -35.50 1.89 3.55
N ASP A 582 -34.22 1.59 3.27
CA ASP A 582 -33.21 2.63 3.06
C ASP A 582 -33.49 3.40 1.75
N ILE A 583 -33.58 4.72 1.86
CA ILE A 583 -33.84 5.64 0.75
C ILE A 583 -32.68 6.64 0.57
N SER A 584 -31.54 6.36 1.13
CA SER A 584 -30.31 7.20 1.02
C SER A 584 -30.00 7.53 -0.44
N GLY A 585 -29.71 8.81 -0.71
CA GLY A 585 -29.31 9.26 -2.04
C GLY A 585 -30.42 9.23 -3.12
N ASN A 586 -31.64 8.84 -2.79
CA ASN A 586 -32.73 8.81 -3.76
C ASN A 586 -33.37 10.23 -3.91
N ASN A 587 -33.31 10.78 -5.10
CA ASN A 587 -33.90 12.10 -5.40
C ASN A 587 -35.43 12.08 -5.66
N ASP A 588 -36.02 10.89 -5.78
CA ASP A 588 -37.48 10.67 -5.82
C ASP A 588 -37.89 9.65 -4.75
N PRO A 589 -37.71 9.97 -3.45
CA PRO A 589 -37.97 9.02 -2.37
C PRO A 589 -39.42 8.60 -2.25
N MET A 590 -40.34 9.41 -2.75
CA MET A 590 -41.79 9.13 -2.69
C MET A 590 -42.22 8.05 -3.69
N SER A 591 -41.51 7.90 -4.81
CA SER A 591 -41.82 6.86 -5.81
C SER A 591 -41.48 5.45 -5.33
N THR A 592 -40.69 5.31 -4.29
CA THR A 592 -40.30 4.00 -3.73
C THR A 592 -41.44 3.27 -3.02
N GLY A 593 -42.44 3.98 -2.58
CA GLY A 593 -43.48 3.45 -1.69
C GLY A 593 -42.98 3.08 -0.28
N ALA A 594 -41.72 3.31 0.02
CA ALA A 594 -41.09 2.97 1.31
C ALA A 594 -41.36 4.03 2.39
N VAL A 595 -41.65 5.29 2.02
CA VAL A 595 -41.87 6.37 2.98
C VAL A 595 -43.23 6.19 3.69
N VAL A 596 -43.18 6.04 5.01
CA VAL A 596 -44.33 5.82 5.86
C VAL A 596 -44.71 7.05 6.67
N GLY A 597 -43.86 8.07 6.72
CA GLY A 597 -44.15 9.33 7.42
C GLY A 597 -42.96 10.31 7.32
N GLY A 598 -43.14 11.42 8.01
CA GLY A 598 -42.10 12.45 8.09
C GLY A 598 -42.59 13.72 8.74
N THR A 599 -41.73 14.70 8.82
CA THR A 599 -42.08 16.04 9.35
C THR A 599 -42.65 16.92 8.23
N GLY A 600 -43.32 18.01 8.61
CA GLY A 600 -43.62 19.10 7.67
C GLY A 600 -42.33 19.87 7.30
N THR A 601 -42.49 20.89 6.47
CA THR A 601 -41.38 21.81 6.13
C THR A 601 -40.85 22.46 7.40
N ILE A 602 -39.53 22.29 7.60
CA ILE A 602 -38.83 22.77 8.79
C ILE A 602 -37.99 23.98 8.42
N SER A 603 -38.07 25.03 9.27
CA SER A 603 -37.11 26.14 9.18
C SER A 603 -35.83 25.78 9.89
N VAL A 604 -34.71 25.76 9.14
CA VAL A 604 -33.40 25.51 9.67
C VAL A 604 -32.79 26.82 10.15
N GLY A 605 -32.22 26.82 11.37
CA GLY A 605 -31.54 27.97 11.92
C GLY A 605 -30.27 28.31 11.13
N SER A 606 -29.73 29.51 11.33
CA SER A 606 -28.52 30.00 10.61
C SER A 606 -27.29 29.15 10.83
N ASN A 607 -27.23 28.28 11.85
CA ASN A 607 -26.17 27.34 12.15
C ASN A 607 -26.28 26.00 11.38
N GLY A 608 -27.34 25.80 10.59
CA GLY A 608 -27.55 24.57 9.83
C GLY A 608 -27.81 23.32 10.69
N ILE A 609 -28.32 23.51 11.92
CA ILE A 609 -28.62 22.40 12.84
C ILE A 609 -30.13 22.36 13.10
N PHE A 610 -30.67 21.15 13.08
CA PHE A 610 -32.03 20.84 13.46
C PHE A 610 -32.06 19.71 14.49
N GLN A 611 -32.92 19.84 15.50
CA GLN A 611 -33.14 18.79 16.48
C GLN A 611 -34.62 18.59 16.73
N THR A 612 -35.09 17.35 16.83
CA THR A 612 -36.45 16.97 17.15
C THR A 612 -36.47 15.71 17.99
N ASN A 613 -37.62 15.49 18.63
CA ASN A 613 -37.87 14.31 19.44
C ASN A 613 -39.08 13.53 18.90
N LEU A 614 -38.98 12.22 18.89
CA LEU A 614 -40.04 11.30 18.53
C LEU A 614 -40.23 10.30 19.67
N THR A 615 -41.44 10.27 20.25
CA THR A 615 -41.77 9.37 21.36
C THR A 615 -42.44 8.11 20.83
N ASN A 616 -41.92 6.94 21.22
CA ASN A 616 -42.52 5.65 20.91
C ASN A 616 -43.61 5.30 21.94
N ASN A 617 -44.84 5.65 21.65
CA ASN A 617 -45.99 5.36 22.51
C ASN A 617 -47.23 5.04 21.67
N ALA A 618 -48.40 4.94 22.29
CA ALA A 618 -49.66 4.66 21.61
C ALA A 618 -50.06 5.68 20.51
N THR A 619 -49.46 6.86 20.52
CA THR A 619 -49.63 7.89 19.50
C THR A 619 -48.54 7.90 18.41
N ASN A 620 -47.55 6.99 18.49
CA ASN A 620 -46.56 6.83 17.48
C ASN A 620 -47.21 6.36 16.16
N PRO A 621 -47.19 7.17 15.09
CA PRO A 621 -47.92 6.86 13.85
C PRO A 621 -47.26 5.68 13.07
N PHE A 622 -46.03 5.29 13.40
CA PHE A 622 -45.29 4.28 12.65
C PHE A 622 -45.46 2.87 13.22
N GLY A 623 -45.90 2.74 14.49
CA GLY A 623 -45.99 1.44 15.17
C GLY A 623 -44.59 0.89 15.56
N ALA A 624 -44.58 -0.41 15.89
CA ALA A 624 -43.35 -1.11 16.19
C ALA A 624 -42.70 -1.69 14.90
N GLY A 625 -41.39 -1.67 14.83
CA GLY A 625 -40.62 -2.19 13.69
C GLY A 625 -39.31 -1.46 13.45
N VAL A 626 -38.63 -1.86 12.40
CA VAL A 626 -37.40 -1.23 11.93
C VAL A 626 -37.76 -0.16 10.90
N PHE A 627 -37.22 1.03 11.10
CA PHE A 627 -37.39 2.18 10.22
C PHE A 627 -36.07 2.86 9.94
N TYR A 628 -36.07 3.69 8.90
CA TYR A 628 -34.96 4.52 8.50
C TYR A 628 -35.32 5.99 8.62
N ILE A 629 -34.47 6.75 9.24
CA ILE A 629 -34.59 8.21 9.41
C ILE A 629 -33.71 8.88 8.39
N THR A 630 -34.29 9.58 7.42
CA THR A 630 -33.58 10.18 6.29
C THR A 630 -33.82 11.70 6.26
N PRO A 631 -32.78 12.54 6.31
CA PRO A 631 -32.89 13.97 6.11
C PRO A 631 -33.10 14.28 4.63
N VAL A 632 -33.98 15.20 4.31
CA VAL A 632 -34.33 15.58 2.93
C VAL A 632 -34.38 17.09 2.80
N VAL A 633 -33.68 17.63 1.80
CA VAL A 633 -33.87 19.01 1.35
C VAL A 633 -34.53 19.02 -0.02
N TYR A 634 -35.41 19.97 -0.25
CA TYR A 634 -36.19 20.04 -1.49
C TYR A 634 -36.55 21.48 -1.88
N GLY A 635 -36.75 21.67 -3.18
CA GLY A 635 -37.28 22.87 -3.78
C GLY A 635 -38.33 22.50 -4.81
N ASN A 636 -39.12 23.50 -5.27
CA ASN A 636 -40.21 23.33 -6.25
C ASN A 636 -41.28 22.28 -5.87
N ALA A 637 -41.37 21.91 -4.60
CA ALA A 637 -42.40 20.98 -4.17
C ALA A 637 -43.79 21.60 -4.35
N THR A 638 -44.81 20.77 -4.63
CA THR A 638 -46.22 21.17 -4.71
C THR A 638 -47.02 20.48 -3.60
N GLY A 639 -48.06 21.12 -3.11
CA GLY A 639 -48.84 20.64 -1.97
C GLY A 639 -48.57 21.43 -0.68
N THR A 640 -49.23 21.04 0.40
CA THR A 640 -49.10 21.66 1.74
C THR A 640 -49.19 20.59 2.81
N GLY A 641 -48.49 20.77 3.92
CA GLY A 641 -48.56 19.85 5.07
C GLY A 641 -47.27 19.08 5.31
N ASN A 642 -47.38 17.83 5.75
CA ASN A 642 -46.25 16.95 5.98
C ASN A 642 -45.58 16.57 4.68
N ILE A 643 -44.29 16.15 4.75
CA ILE A 643 -43.51 15.75 3.58
C ILE A 643 -44.22 14.70 2.72
N THR A 644 -44.99 13.79 3.34
CA THR A 644 -45.76 12.76 2.66
C THR A 644 -46.98 13.30 1.89
N ALA A 645 -47.38 14.55 2.12
CA ALA A 645 -48.44 15.25 1.40
C ALA A 645 -47.91 16.19 0.32
N LEU A 646 -46.59 16.29 0.18
CA LEU A 646 -45.95 17.07 -0.86
C LEU A 646 -45.64 16.18 -2.08
N THR A 647 -45.81 16.74 -3.27
CA THR A 647 -45.20 16.19 -4.48
C THR A 647 -43.85 16.86 -4.64
N LEU A 648 -42.78 16.08 -4.50
CA LEU A 648 -41.41 16.57 -4.62
C LEU A 648 -40.99 16.62 -6.11
N ASP A 649 -40.23 17.63 -6.46
CA ASP A 649 -39.58 17.68 -7.77
C ASP A 649 -38.30 16.82 -7.67
N PRO A 650 -38.21 15.68 -8.38
CA PRO A 650 -37.01 14.81 -8.32
C PRO A 650 -35.73 15.55 -8.72
N ASN A 651 -35.88 16.55 -9.59
CA ASN A 651 -34.77 17.39 -10.02
C ASN A 651 -34.35 18.44 -8.96
N CYS A 652 -35.07 18.57 -7.88
CA CYS A 652 -34.89 19.56 -6.82
C CYS A 652 -34.98 18.97 -5.41
N THR A 653 -34.82 17.67 -5.31
CA THR A 653 -34.85 16.90 -4.06
C THR A 653 -33.54 16.19 -3.82
N TYR A 654 -33.04 16.32 -2.61
CA TYR A 654 -31.81 15.63 -2.19
C TYR A 654 -32.06 14.95 -0.83
N THR A 655 -31.89 13.62 -0.80
CA THR A 655 -31.94 12.82 0.42
C THR A 655 -30.53 12.52 0.91
N GLY A 656 -30.29 12.71 2.21
CA GLY A 656 -29.03 12.32 2.84
C GLY A 656 -28.97 10.85 3.19
N ALA A 657 -27.94 10.48 3.95
CA ALA A 657 -27.80 9.14 4.47
C ALA A 657 -28.92 8.81 5.46
N SER A 658 -29.55 7.66 5.27
CA SER A 658 -30.53 7.12 6.20
C SER A 658 -29.87 6.51 7.42
N VAL A 659 -30.46 6.68 8.59
CA VAL A 659 -30.03 6.03 9.84
C VAL A 659 -31.14 5.10 10.34
N MET A 660 -30.79 3.84 10.53
CA MET A 660 -31.73 2.81 10.99
C MET A 660 -32.09 3.00 12.47
N VAL A 661 -33.36 2.82 12.80
CA VAL A 661 -33.88 2.83 14.16
C VAL A 661 -34.95 1.73 14.33
N GLU A 662 -34.97 1.07 15.48
CA GLU A 662 -36.00 0.08 15.84
C GLU A 662 -36.93 0.62 16.94
N PHE A 663 -38.25 0.63 16.69
CA PHE A 663 -39.27 0.91 17.69
C PHE A 663 -39.84 -0.39 18.23
N LEU A 664 -39.72 -0.59 19.54
CA LEU A 664 -40.26 -1.76 20.20
C LEU A 664 -41.74 -1.62 20.54
N ALA A 665 -42.47 -2.72 20.38
CA ALA A 665 -43.90 -2.76 20.73
C ALA A 665 -44.13 -2.65 22.26
N GLN A 666 -45.33 -2.25 22.65
CA GLN A 666 -45.75 -2.27 24.04
C GLN A 666 -45.66 -3.70 24.61
N GLY A 667 -45.05 -3.85 25.79
CA GLY A 667 -44.89 -5.14 26.45
C GLY A 667 -43.64 -5.92 26.01
N VAL A 668 -42.91 -5.48 25.02
CA VAL A 668 -41.58 -6.02 24.67
C VAL A 668 -40.56 -5.55 25.72
N ILE A 669 -39.83 -6.48 26.30
CA ILE A 669 -38.79 -6.14 27.28
C ILE A 669 -37.72 -5.32 26.56
N CYS A 670 -37.63 -4.06 27.00
CA CYS A 670 -36.59 -3.15 26.53
C CYS A 670 -35.20 -3.76 26.81
N PRO A 671 -34.29 -3.77 25.85
CA PRO A 671 -32.90 -4.10 26.15
C PRO A 671 -32.44 -3.09 27.22
N THR A 672 -32.45 -3.50 28.48
CA THR A 672 -32.06 -2.65 29.60
C THR A 672 -30.56 -2.49 29.61
N GLY A 673 -30.08 -1.58 28.77
CA GLY A 673 -28.72 -1.07 28.73
C GLY A 673 -28.60 0.33 29.32
N ILE A 674 -29.55 0.79 30.18
CA ILE A 674 -29.36 2.02 30.96
C ILE A 674 -29.92 1.76 32.35
N LYS A 675 -29.12 1.20 33.22
CA LYS A 675 -29.22 1.49 34.64
C LYS A 675 -28.33 2.71 34.87
N GLU A 676 -28.92 3.79 35.37
CA GLU A 676 -28.15 4.82 36.07
C GLU A 676 -27.18 4.11 37.01
N LEU A 677 -25.94 4.59 37.07
CA LEU A 677 -24.86 4.07 37.92
C LEU A 677 -25.21 4.26 39.43
N ASN A 678 -26.36 3.80 39.88
CA ASN A 678 -26.71 3.77 41.29
C ASN A 678 -25.84 2.71 42.00
N GLY A 679 -24.55 3.07 42.22
CA GLY A 679 -23.57 2.22 42.92
C GLY A 679 -22.84 1.20 42.03
N ALA A 680 -23.12 1.09 40.74
CA ALA A 680 -22.41 0.22 39.81
C ALA A 680 -21.06 0.84 39.36
N SER A 681 -20.04 0.02 39.17
CA SER A 681 -18.71 0.49 38.73
C SER A 681 -18.66 0.76 37.23
N PHE A 682 -19.54 0.15 36.44
CA PHE A 682 -19.72 0.37 35.00
C PHE A 682 -21.11 -0.08 34.53
N ALA A 683 -21.52 0.35 33.33
CA ALA A 683 -22.70 -0.15 32.63
C ALA A 683 -22.38 -0.33 31.14
N VAL A 684 -22.87 -1.42 30.53
CA VAL A 684 -22.88 -1.57 29.07
C VAL A 684 -24.11 -0.84 28.56
N THR A 685 -23.89 0.23 27.80
CA THR A 685 -24.94 1.12 27.30
C THR A 685 -25.41 0.80 25.89
N GLY A 686 -24.64 -0.04 25.15
CA GLY A 686 -25.02 -0.49 23.82
C GLY A 686 -24.04 -1.51 23.22
N VAL A 687 -24.56 -2.32 22.30
CA VAL A 687 -23.77 -3.28 21.52
C VAL A 687 -24.25 -3.17 20.07
N TYR A 688 -23.34 -2.85 19.15
CA TYR A 688 -23.72 -2.59 17.75
C TYR A 688 -22.53 -2.82 16.79
N PRO A 689 -22.81 -3.09 15.47
CA PRO A 689 -24.11 -3.40 14.89
C PRO A 689 -24.61 -4.78 15.34
N VAL A 690 -25.92 -4.98 15.39
CA VAL A 690 -26.53 -6.30 15.60
C VAL A 690 -27.66 -6.46 14.57
N PRO A 691 -27.57 -7.42 13.62
CA PRO A 691 -26.52 -8.48 13.48
C PRO A 691 -25.14 -7.90 13.12
N VAL A 692 -24.11 -8.52 13.70
CA VAL A 692 -22.70 -8.15 13.44
C VAL A 692 -22.14 -8.95 12.26
N LYS A 693 -21.34 -8.30 11.41
CA LYS A 693 -20.56 -8.97 10.36
C LYS A 693 -19.12 -9.23 10.78
N ASN A 694 -18.33 -8.18 10.97
CA ASN A 694 -16.89 -8.31 11.22
C ASN A 694 -16.48 -7.72 12.57
N THR A 695 -17.03 -6.57 12.95
CA THR A 695 -16.61 -5.82 14.13
C THR A 695 -17.80 -5.49 15.02
N LEU A 696 -17.70 -5.86 16.28
CA LEU A 696 -18.69 -5.56 17.31
C LEU A 696 -18.19 -4.42 18.19
N ASN A 697 -18.93 -3.33 18.28
CA ASN A 697 -18.67 -2.23 19.18
C ASN A 697 -19.53 -2.37 20.44
N ILE A 698 -18.95 -2.07 21.58
CA ILE A 698 -19.58 -2.16 22.89
C ILE A 698 -19.44 -0.80 23.57
N ALA A 699 -20.53 -0.08 23.70
CA ALA A 699 -20.56 1.17 24.42
C ALA A 699 -20.62 0.89 25.93
N VAL A 700 -19.71 1.46 26.68
CA VAL A 700 -19.56 1.27 28.12
C VAL A 700 -19.45 2.62 28.81
N GLU A 701 -20.29 2.87 29.82
CA GLU A 701 -20.12 3.96 30.75
C GLU A 701 -19.39 3.45 32.00
N SER A 702 -18.30 4.07 32.39
CA SER A 702 -17.49 3.66 33.54
C SER A 702 -17.37 4.76 34.57
N ALA A 703 -17.56 4.42 35.85
CA ALA A 703 -17.43 5.38 36.96
C ALA A 703 -15.98 5.76 37.26
N LYS A 704 -15.01 5.02 36.74
CA LYS A 704 -13.56 5.25 36.91
C LYS A 704 -12.75 4.53 35.86
N THR A 705 -11.52 4.94 35.68
CA THR A 705 -10.55 4.19 34.86
C THR A 705 -10.35 2.79 35.43
N SER A 706 -10.56 1.77 34.61
CA SER A 706 -10.46 0.34 34.99
C SER A 706 -10.17 -0.53 33.76
N THR A 707 -9.84 -1.78 34.02
CA THR A 707 -9.68 -2.80 32.98
C THR A 707 -10.94 -3.66 32.91
N MET A 708 -11.44 -3.89 31.71
CA MET A 708 -12.60 -4.75 31.43
C MET A 708 -12.16 -6.00 30.71
N THR A 709 -12.63 -7.17 31.17
CA THR A 709 -12.53 -8.40 30.43
C THR A 709 -13.83 -8.62 29.65
N ILE A 710 -13.71 -8.85 28.37
CA ILE A 710 -14.82 -9.04 27.43
C ILE A 710 -14.74 -10.47 26.92
N THR A 711 -15.82 -11.22 27.04
CA THR A 711 -15.89 -12.62 26.62
C THR A 711 -17.09 -12.83 25.72
N ILE A 712 -16.91 -13.55 24.62
CA ILE A 712 -18.01 -14.03 23.77
C ILE A 712 -18.14 -15.54 23.98
N SER A 713 -19.35 -15.99 24.29
CA SER A 713 -19.68 -17.41 24.46
C SER A 713 -20.78 -17.83 23.46
N ASP A 714 -20.71 -19.06 23.02
CA ASP A 714 -21.77 -19.67 22.20
C ASP A 714 -23.03 -20.03 23.03
N VAL A 715 -24.02 -20.57 22.36
CA VAL A 715 -25.30 -20.96 23.02
C VAL A 715 -25.15 -22.11 24.03
N LEU A 716 -24.03 -22.83 24.01
CA LEU A 716 -23.67 -23.88 24.97
C LEU A 716 -22.83 -23.33 26.13
N GLY A 717 -22.54 -22.03 26.15
CA GLY A 717 -21.74 -21.37 27.18
C GLY A 717 -20.23 -21.54 27.03
N ARG A 718 -19.73 -22.05 25.88
CA ARG A 718 -18.29 -22.18 25.63
C ARG A 718 -17.71 -20.83 25.26
N ASN A 719 -16.63 -20.42 25.90
CA ASN A 719 -15.94 -19.19 25.57
C ASN A 719 -15.22 -19.33 24.21
N ILE A 720 -15.56 -18.47 23.27
CA ILE A 720 -15.02 -18.46 21.90
C ILE A 720 -13.98 -17.34 21.75
N VAL A 721 -14.25 -16.16 22.32
CA VAL A 721 -13.35 -15.00 22.28
C VAL A 721 -13.22 -14.44 23.68
N SER A 722 -12.01 -14.07 24.08
CA SER A 722 -11.73 -13.30 25.30
C SER A 722 -10.72 -12.22 25.02
N SER A 723 -11.01 -10.99 25.45
CA SER A 723 -10.16 -9.82 25.28
C SER A 723 -10.19 -8.96 26.53
N THR A 724 -9.09 -8.25 26.80
CA THR A 724 -9.00 -7.34 27.93
C THR A 724 -8.66 -5.95 27.43
N GLN A 725 -9.50 -4.95 27.75
CA GLN A 725 -9.35 -3.58 27.28
C GLN A 725 -9.49 -2.59 28.45
N SER A 726 -8.78 -1.47 28.37
CA SER A 726 -8.84 -0.40 29.37
C SER A 726 -9.95 0.59 29.04
N VAL A 727 -10.67 1.07 30.04
CA VAL A 727 -11.68 2.12 29.93
C VAL A 727 -11.32 3.29 30.83
N ASN A 728 -11.63 4.50 30.40
CA ASN A 728 -11.50 5.72 31.19
C ASN A 728 -12.79 6.02 31.94
N ASN A 729 -12.75 6.95 32.90
CA ASN A 729 -13.95 7.48 33.51
C ASN A 729 -14.83 8.16 32.45
N GLY A 730 -16.14 7.85 32.45
CA GLY A 730 -17.13 8.31 31.46
C GLY A 730 -17.38 7.31 30.34
N SER A 731 -17.84 7.80 29.21
CA SER A 731 -18.22 7.00 28.03
C SER A 731 -17.01 6.46 27.27
N ASN A 732 -17.03 5.16 26.96
CA ASN A 732 -16.00 4.44 26.21
C ASN A 732 -16.67 3.56 25.13
N THR A 733 -15.95 3.30 24.04
CA THR A 733 -16.36 2.29 23.05
C THR A 733 -15.26 1.25 22.96
N LEU A 734 -15.58 0.00 23.30
CA LEU A 734 -14.70 -1.15 23.17
C LEU A 734 -15.03 -1.87 21.87
N THR A 735 -14.03 -2.40 21.20
CA THR A 735 -14.19 -3.01 19.88
C THR A 735 -13.69 -4.45 19.90
N LEU A 736 -14.45 -5.38 19.33
CA LEU A 736 -14.06 -6.78 19.15
C LEU A 736 -14.16 -7.18 17.68
N ASP A 737 -13.15 -7.89 17.23
CA ASP A 737 -13.20 -8.61 15.96
C ASP A 737 -14.07 -9.87 16.11
N THR A 738 -15.05 -9.99 15.22
CA THR A 738 -16.00 -11.12 15.17
C THR A 738 -15.95 -11.85 13.82
N GLN A 739 -14.97 -11.54 12.96
CA GLN A 739 -14.85 -12.09 11.61
C GLN A 739 -14.82 -13.62 11.62
N ASN A 740 -14.13 -14.21 12.59
CA ASN A 740 -13.96 -15.66 12.72
C ASN A 740 -15.12 -16.37 13.44
N LEU A 741 -16.18 -15.66 13.82
CA LEU A 741 -17.38 -16.28 14.39
C LEU A 741 -18.29 -16.79 13.29
N SER A 742 -18.80 -17.99 13.41
CA SER A 742 -19.85 -18.54 12.56
C SER A 742 -21.18 -17.76 12.75
N SER A 743 -22.02 -17.71 11.73
CA SER A 743 -23.36 -17.14 11.88
C SER A 743 -24.15 -17.82 13.01
N GLY A 744 -24.74 -17.05 13.90
CA GLY A 744 -25.43 -17.60 15.07
C GLY A 744 -25.69 -16.58 16.18
N VAL A 745 -26.28 -17.06 17.27
CA VAL A 745 -26.54 -16.25 18.47
C VAL A 745 -25.39 -16.46 19.47
N TYR A 746 -24.89 -15.37 20.02
CA TYR A 746 -23.79 -15.37 20.99
C TYR A 746 -24.15 -14.56 22.22
N THR A 747 -23.48 -14.83 23.30
CA THR A 747 -23.56 -14.10 24.56
C THR A 747 -22.28 -13.35 24.77
N LEU A 748 -22.36 -12.01 24.85
CA LEU A 748 -21.29 -11.12 25.22
C LEU A 748 -21.34 -10.88 26.73
N THR A 749 -20.21 -11.07 27.39
CA THR A 749 -20.04 -10.76 28.81
C THR A 749 -18.93 -9.74 28.97
N VAL A 750 -19.21 -8.62 29.61
CA VAL A 750 -18.23 -7.62 30.01
C VAL A 750 -18.13 -7.64 31.53
N ASN A 751 -16.94 -7.82 32.05
CA ASN A 751 -16.72 -7.83 33.49
C ASN A 751 -15.50 -6.98 33.88
N ASN A 752 -15.55 -6.48 35.10
CA ASN A 752 -14.39 -6.05 35.87
C ASN A 752 -14.31 -6.89 37.16
N GLU A 753 -13.28 -6.70 37.98
CA GLU A 753 -13.07 -7.49 39.21
C GLU A 753 -14.26 -7.54 40.18
N LYS A 754 -15.27 -6.68 40.03
CA LYS A 754 -16.37 -6.50 40.97
C LYS A 754 -17.76 -6.66 40.38
N GLN A 755 -17.90 -6.58 39.07
CA GLN A 755 -19.20 -6.54 38.41
C GLN A 755 -19.14 -7.14 37.01
N GLN A 756 -20.26 -7.76 36.59
CA GLN A 756 -20.43 -8.36 35.27
C GLN A 756 -21.72 -7.85 34.63
N SER A 757 -21.67 -7.60 33.32
CA SER A 757 -22.81 -7.31 32.47
C SER A 757 -22.84 -8.28 31.28
N THR A 758 -24.02 -8.77 30.90
CA THR A 758 -24.17 -9.78 29.85
C THR A 758 -25.25 -9.35 28.85
N VAL A 759 -24.93 -9.44 27.56
CA VAL A 759 -25.81 -9.06 26.45
C VAL A 759 -25.77 -10.15 25.37
N LYS A 760 -26.92 -10.49 24.76
CA LYS A 760 -26.97 -11.39 23.60
C LYS A 760 -26.89 -10.58 22.32
N PHE A 761 -26.19 -11.11 21.32
CA PHE A 761 -26.11 -10.53 19.99
C PHE A 761 -26.16 -11.61 18.90
N VAL A 762 -26.43 -11.19 17.66
CA VAL A 762 -26.50 -12.07 16.48
C VAL A 762 -25.32 -11.80 15.58
N LYS A 763 -24.61 -12.83 15.14
CA LYS A 763 -23.60 -12.82 14.08
C LYS A 763 -24.24 -13.27 12.77
N GLN A 764 -24.09 -12.47 11.74
CA GLN A 764 -24.53 -12.75 10.37
C GLN A 764 -23.41 -13.32 9.50
#